data_6b65434773337eeb8ebd8c0841bd3a71
#
_entry.id   6b65434773337eeb8ebd8c0841bd3a71
#
_cell.length_a   1.000
_cell.length_b   1.000
_cell.length_c   1.000
_cell.angle_alpha   90.00
_cell.angle_beta   90.00
_cell.angle_gamma   90.00
#
_symmetry.space_group_name_H-M   'P 1'
#
loop_
_entity.id
_entity.type
_entity.pdbx_description
1 polymer ?
#
loop_
_entity_poly.entity_id
_entity_poly.type
_entity_poly.pdbx_seq_one_letter_code
_entity_poly.pdbx_strand_id
1 'polypeptide(L)'
;MNIPIVFWLVPVASIIALAMAWYFFSNMMKADEGTPRMREIALHVRKGAMAYLKQQYKVVGYVFIALALLFAFMAYVLKVQNPWVPFAFLTGGFFSGLCGFFGMKTATYASGRTANAARKSLNQGLQIAFRSGAVMGLVVVGLGLLDIAVWFMILSVFYTGNNMALITITTTMLTFGMGASTQALFARVGGGIYTKAADVGADLVGKVEQDIPEDDPRNPATIADNVGDNVGDVAGMGADLYESYCGSILSTAALGATAFAASGEMQMKAVVAPMIIAAVGIFLSLAGIFMVRTKEEATMKDLLKSLSLGTNFSAVLIAIATFVILYLLGINNWLGISCSVISGLAAGVIIGQATEYYTSHSYKPTKEIAAASQTGAATVIIKGIGTGMISTCIPVVTISAAIIMSYLCANGFDMSMSAESISHGLYGIGIAAVGMLSTLGITLATDAYGPIADNAGGNAEMSELGEEVRERTDALDALGNTTAATGKGFAIGSAALTALALLASYIEEVKIAMVRMVDEGHQFVNAAGNGFTPNTATMSDFMDFFQVNLMNPRVLVGAFIGAMAAYLFCGLTMGAVGRAAGAMVDEVRRQFREIKGILEGKATPDYSRCVEISTKSAQREMLLPSILAIAIPIVVGIVLGVAGVLGLLVGGLSAGFTLAIFMANAGGAWDNAKKMVEEGNFGGKGSTCHKATVVGDTVGDPFKDTSGPSLNILIKLMSMVSIVMAGLTAALI
;
A
#
# COMPACT_ATOMS: atom_id res chain seq x y z
N MET A 1 13.41 -21.41 -23.67
CA MET A 1 12.43 -20.42 -24.17
C MET A 1 13.20 -19.20 -24.67
N ASN A 2 12.86 -18.65 -25.85
CA ASN A 2 13.57 -17.46 -26.36
C ASN A 2 12.99 -16.20 -25.71
N ILE A 3 13.70 -15.68 -24.72
CA ILE A 3 13.33 -14.43 -24.06
C ILE A 3 13.65 -13.25 -24.99
N PRO A 4 12.71 -12.33 -25.28
CA PRO A 4 12.95 -11.19 -26.15
C PRO A 4 14.08 -10.29 -25.61
N ILE A 5 14.92 -9.74 -26.49
CA ILE A 5 16.02 -8.83 -26.09
C ILE A 5 15.50 -7.66 -25.24
N VAL A 6 14.32 -7.16 -25.55
CA VAL A 6 13.67 -6.04 -24.82
C VAL A 6 13.44 -6.36 -23.34
N PHE A 7 13.25 -7.63 -22.97
CA PHE A 7 13.12 -8.04 -21.57
C PHE A 7 14.33 -7.64 -20.71
N TRP A 8 15.53 -7.59 -21.27
CA TRP A 8 16.73 -7.24 -20.51
C TRP A 8 16.71 -5.79 -19.99
N LEU A 9 15.80 -4.95 -20.51
CA LEU A 9 15.53 -3.64 -19.93
C LEU A 9 15.03 -3.74 -18.48
N VAL A 10 14.33 -4.82 -18.14
CA VAL A 10 13.71 -5.04 -16.82
C VAL A 10 14.76 -5.16 -15.71
N PRO A 11 15.70 -6.12 -15.75
CA PRO A 11 16.75 -6.20 -14.73
C PRO A 11 17.69 -4.99 -14.76
N VAL A 12 17.95 -4.39 -15.92
CA VAL A 12 18.77 -3.17 -16.02
C VAL A 12 18.10 -1.99 -15.31
N ALA A 13 16.81 -1.77 -15.52
CA ALA A 13 16.05 -0.72 -14.82
C ALA A 13 16.05 -0.94 -13.29
N SER A 14 15.89 -2.19 -12.85
CA SER A 14 15.96 -2.55 -11.42
C SER A 14 17.31 -2.20 -10.79
N ILE A 15 18.40 -2.57 -11.45
CA ILE A 15 19.75 -2.28 -10.97
C ILE A 15 20.00 -0.77 -10.94
N ILE A 16 19.56 -0.02 -11.96
CA ILE A 16 19.68 1.44 -11.99
C ILE A 16 18.86 2.07 -10.87
N ALA A 17 17.63 1.60 -10.62
CA ALA A 17 16.82 2.09 -9.49
C ALA A 17 17.54 1.90 -8.15
N LEU A 18 18.09 0.72 -7.90
CA LEU A 18 18.83 0.44 -6.66
C LEU A 18 20.14 1.23 -6.56
N ALA A 19 20.86 1.41 -7.66
CA ALA A 19 22.06 2.24 -7.70
C ALA A 19 21.75 3.71 -7.42
N MET A 20 20.64 4.24 -7.96
CA MET A 20 20.19 5.60 -7.69
C MET A 20 19.67 5.77 -6.26
N ALA A 21 18.99 4.76 -5.71
CA ALA A 21 18.62 4.73 -4.29
C ALA A 21 19.87 4.85 -3.40
N TRP A 22 20.89 4.05 -3.69
CA TRP A 22 22.18 4.12 -2.99
C TRP A 22 22.85 5.50 -3.15
N TYR A 23 22.80 6.08 -4.33
CA TYR A 23 23.34 7.44 -4.58
C TYR A 23 22.64 8.50 -3.73
N PHE A 24 21.30 8.50 -3.69
CA PHE A 24 20.53 9.44 -2.87
C PHE A 24 20.76 9.21 -1.37
N PHE A 25 20.79 7.96 -0.93
CA PHE A 25 21.09 7.60 0.47
C PHE A 25 22.50 8.09 0.86
N SER A 26 23.51 7.84 0.03
CA SER A 26 24.89 8.24 0.30
C SER A 26 25.03 9.76 0.36
N ASN A 27 24.32 10.50 -0.50
CA ASN A 27 24.32 11.95 -0.48
C ASN A 27 23.61 12.51 0.75
N MET A 28 22.49 11.92 1.16
CA MET A 28 21.81 12.28 2.41
C MET A 28 22.73 12.08 3.62
N MET A 29 23.46 10.95 3.67
CA MET A 29 24.41 10.66 4.77
C MET A 29 25.58 11.63 4.87
N LYS A 30 25.94 12.36 3.79
CA LYS A 30 26.96 13.42 3.83
C LYS A 30 26.46 14.72 4.47
N ALA A 31 25.15 14.91 4.56
CA ALA A 31 24.56 16.07 5.22
C ALA A 31 24.80 15.99 6.74
N ASP A 32 25.07 17.13 7.36
CA ASP A 32 25.30 17.21 8.81
C ASP A 32 23.99 16.94 9.57
N GLU A 33 24.07 16.12 10.61
CA GLU A 33 22.93 15.72 11.45
C GLU A 33 22.59 16.79 12.51
N GLY A 34 23.42 17.82 12.64
CA GLY A 34 23.16 18.97 13.49
C GLY A 34 23.82 18.90 14.86
N THR A 35 23.18 19.51 15.86
CA THR A 35 23.69 19.67 17.21
C THR A 35 23.83 18.32 17.95
N PRO A 36 24.60 18.24 19.07
CA PRO A 36 24.66 17.02 19.87
C PRO A 36 23.28 16.55 20.37
N ARG A 37 22.38 17.49 20.71
CA ARG A 37 21.02 17.18 21.15
C ARG A 37 20.18 16.57 20.04
N MET A 38 20.24 17.12 18.81
CA MET A 38 19.58 16.56 17.65
C MET A 38 20.01 15.13 17.36
N ARG A 39 21.32 14.86 17.47
CA ARG A 39 21.89 13.51 17.26
C ARG A 39 21.44 12.53 18.33
N GLU A 40 21.33 12.96 19.58
CA GLU A 40 20.84 12.16 20.69
C GLU A 40 19.40 11.73 20.46
N ILE A 41 18.51 12.67 20.10
CA ILE A 41 17.10 12.41 19.81
C ILE A 41 16.97 11.45 18.60
N ALA A 42 17.65 11.75 17.50
CA ALA A 42 17.68 10.88 16.34
C ALA A 42 18.19 9.46 16.66
N LEU A 43 19.13 9.33 17.60
CA LEU A 43 19.62 8.03 18.04
C LEU A 43 18.56 7.27 18.85
N HIS A 44 17.79 7.94 19.69
CA HIS A 44 16.67 7.31 20.43
C HIS A 44 15.61 6.78 19.46
N VAL A 45 15.20 7.58 18.47
CA VAL A 45 14.26 7.16 17.44
C VAL A 45 14.79 5.97 16.65
N ARG A 46 16.04 6.01 16.19
CA ARG A 46 16.67 4.87 15.47
C ARG A 46 16.71 3.59 16.28
N LYS A 47 17.08 3.67 17.56
CA LYS A 47 17.12 2.50 18.46
C LYS A 47 15.71 1.93 18.66
N GLY A 48 14.72 2.77 18.88
CA GLY A 48 13.33 2.37 19.03
C GLY A 48 12.78 1.68 17.78
N ALA A 49 12.95 2.30 16.63
CA ALA A 49 12.49 1.75 15.33
C ALA A 49 13.17 0.41 15.00
N MET A 50 14.48 0.29 15.25
CA MET A 50 15.20 -0.96 15.05
C MET A 50 14.76 -2.06 16.02
N ALA A 51 14.51 -1.73 17.28
CA ALA A 51 14.02 -2.67 18.28
C ALA A 51 12.64 -3.21 17.91
N TYR A 52 11.73 -2.33 17.44
CA TYR A 52 10.42 -2.71 16.95
C TYR A 52 10.53 -3.66 15.74
N LEU A 53 11.26 -3.29 14.68
CA LEU A 53 11.39 -4.12 13.48
C LEU A 53 12.00 -5.49 13.78
N LYS A 54 13.01 -5.54 14.65
CA LYS A 54 13.62 -6.81 15.05
C LYS A 54 12.59 -7.73 15.70
N GLN A 55 11.74 -7.19 16.57
CA GLN A 55 10.70 -7.96 17.23
C GLN A 55 9.59 -8.36 16.24
N GLN A 56 9.18 -7.45 15.37
CA GLN A 56 8.16 -7.72 14.36
C GLN A 56 8.62 -8.82 13.39
N TYR A 57 9.83 -8.72 12.84
CA TYR A 57 10.34 -9.74 11.92
C TYR A 57 10.53 -11.11 12.58
N LYS A 58 10.80 -11.14 13.89
CA LYS A 58 10.83 -12.39 14.64
C LYS A 58 9.45 -13.05 14.70
N VAL A 59 8.40 -12.29 15.03
CA VAL A 59 7.01 -12.80 15.08
C VAL A 59 6.52 -13.22 13.70
N VAL A 60 6.71 -12.36 12.71
CA VAL A 60 6.33 -12.65 11.33
C VAL A 60 7.11 -13.84 10.77
N GLY A 61 8.38 -13.98 11.12
CA GLY A 61 9.21 -15.13 10.74
C GLY A 61 8.63 -16.48 11.19
N TYR A 62 8.04 -16.54 12.39
CA TYR A 62 7.34 -17.76 12.83
C TYR A 62 6.12 -18.07 11.99
N VAL A 63 5.33 -17.05 11.62
CA VAL A 63 4.18 -17.21 10.72
C VAL A 63 4.62 -17.68 9.35
N PHE A 64 5.70 -17.10 8.81
CA PHE A 64 6.26 -17.49 7.51
C PHE A 64 6.76 -18.93 7.49
N ILE A 65 7.44 -19.38 8.54
CA ILE A 65 7.88 -20.78 8.67
C ILE A 65 6.65 -21.71 8.69
N ALA A 66 5.63 -21.38 9.48
CA ALA A 66 4.43 -22.19 9.57
C ALA A 66 3.69 -22.30 8.22
N LEU A 67 3.51 -21.19 7.51
CA LEU A 67 2.87 -21.17 6.19
C LEU A 67 3.74 -21.86 5.12
N ALA A 68 5.06 -21.65 5.13
CA ALA A 68 5.96 -22.32 4.19
C ALA A 68 5.95 -23.84 4.36
N LEU A 69 5.87 -24.34 5.60
CA LEU A 69 5.71 -25.77 5.88
C LEU A 69 4.35 -26.29 5.39
N LEU A 70 3.29 -25.54 5.58
CA LEU A 70 1.96 -25.86 5.04
C LEU A 70 2.00 -25.97 3.51
N PHE A 71 2.57 -24.99 2.83
CA PHE A 71 2.67 -25.01 1.36
C PHE A 71 3.60 -26.09 0.86
N ALA A 72 4.69 -26.39 1.57
CA ALA A 72 5.54 -27.53 1.25
C ALA A 72 4.78 -28.86 1.39
N PHE A 73 3.97 -29.02 2.42
CA PHE A 73 3.10 -30.18 2.57
C PHE A 73 2.09 -30.30 1.42
N MET A 74 1.43 -29.19 1.05
CA MET A 74 0.47 -29.15 -0.07
C MET A 74 1.16 -29.44 -1.42
N ALA A 75 2.38 -28.96 -1.63
CA ALA A 75 3.11 -29.13 -2.88
C ALA A 75 3.75 -30.53 -3.04
N TYR A 76 4.39 -31.05 -1.98
CA TYR A 76 5.20 -32.28 -2.06
C TYR A 76 4.47 -33.54 -1.57
N VAL A 77 3.52 -33.40 -0.62
CA VAL A 77 2.78 -34.54 -0.07
C VAL A 77 1.42 -34.67 -0.74
N LEU A 78 0.61 -33.62 -0.73
CA LEU A 78 -0.71 -33.63 -1.34
C LEU A 78 -0.68 -33.44 -2.86
N LYS A 79 0.41 -32.88 -3.41
CA LYS A 79 0.61 -32.59 -4.85
C LYS A 79 -0.49 -31.69 -5.47
N VAL A 80 -1.17 -30.92 -4.67
CA VAL A 80 -2.24 -29.98 -5.13
C VAL A 80 -1.69 -28.64 -5.57
N GLN A 81 -0.38 -28.39 -5.41
CA GLN A 81 0.28 -27.13 -5.76
C GLN A 81 1.58 -27.36 -6.54
N ASN A 82 2.05 -26.27 -7.19
CA ASN A 82 3.35 -26.26 -7.84
C ASN A 82 4.48 -26.35 -6.80
N PRO A 83 5.54 -27.17 -7.04
CA PRO A 83 6.67 -27.33 -6.12
C PRO A 83 7.43 -26.04 -5.78
N TRP A 84 7.35 -25.01 -6.62
CA TRP A 84 8.02 -23.72 -6.40
C TRP A 84 7.30 -22.78 -5.43
N VAL A 85 6.01 -23.04 -5.12
CA VAL A 85 5.18 -22.17 -4.28
C VAL A 85 5.79 -21.84 -2.91
N PRO A 86 6.34 -22.79 -2.13
CA PRO A 86 6.93 -22.46 -0.83
C PRO A 86 8.10 -21.47 -0.95
N PHE A 87 8.93 -21.62 -2.01
CA PHE A 87 10.08 -20.75 -2.24
C PHE A 87 9.66 -19.37 -2.71
N ALA A 88 8.71 -19.29 -3.63
CA ALA A 88 8.14 -18.03 -4.10
C ALA A 88 7.52 -17.25 -2.96
N PHE A 89 6.75 -17.90 -2.10
CA PHE A 89 6.17 -17.31 -0.90
C PHE A 89 7.25 -16.67 0.02
N LEU A 90 8.33 -17.40 0.28
CA LEU A 90 9.40 -16.92 1.15
C LEU A 90 10.15 -15.72 0.55
N THR A 91 10.44 -15.73 -0.77
CA THR A 91 11.13 -14.61 -1.42
C THR A 91 10.28 -13.34 -1.45
N GLY A 92 8.99 -13.47 -1.76
CA GLY A 92 8.06 -12.33 -1.76
C GLY A 92 8.00 -11.63 -0.39
N GLY A 93 7.90 -12.41 0.69
CA GLY A 93 7.93 -11.86 2.04
C GLY A 93 9.27 -11.25 2.42
N PHE A 94 10.37 -11.88 2.02
CA PHE A 94 11.72 -11.36 2.29
C PHE A 94 11.95 -10.01 1.61
N PHE A 95 11.66 -9.87 0.33
CA PHE A 95 11.87 -8.59 -0.38
C PHE A 95 10.90 -7.51 0.09
N SER A 96 9.65 -7.84 0.39
CA SER A 96 8.70 -6.90 1.01
C SER A 96 9.24 -6.39 2.35
N GLY A 97 9.75 -7.27 3.21
CA GLY A 97 10.38 -6.91 4.47
C GLY A 97 11.62 -6.03 4.28
N LEU A 98 12.46 -6.32 3.27
CA LEU A 98 13.62 -5.49 2.93
C LEU A 98 13.22 -4.06 2.51
N CYS A 99 12.15 -3.90 1.75
CA CYS A 99 11.64 -2.58 1.40
C CYS A 99 11.29 -1.77 2.65
N GLY A 100 10.55 -2.36 3.59
CA GLY A 100 10.23 -1.73 4.86
C GLY A 100 11.48 -1.37 5.68
N PHE A 101 12.44 -2.28 5.75
CA PHE A 101 13.70 -2.06 6.47
C PHE A 101 14.51 -0.89 5.89
N PHE A 102 14.73 -0.86 4.58
CA PHE A 102 15.51 0.22 3.95
C PHE A 102 14.78 1.56 4.01
N GLY A 103 13.45 1.56 3.86
CA GLY A 103 12.63 2.75 4.02
C GLY A 103 12.78 3.34 5.43
N MET A 104 12.49 2.57 6.46
CA MET A 104 12.62 2.98 7.86
C MET A 104 14.04 3.44 8.21
N LYS A 105 15.05 2.68 7.77
CA LYS A 105 16.45 3.05 8.00
C LYS A 105 16.76 4.41 7.37
N THR A 106 16.33 4.65 6.14
CA THR A 106 16.55 5.93 5.45
C THR A 106 15.84 7.07 6.18
N ALA A 107 14.57 6.90 6.53
CA ALA A 107 13.77 7.92 7.19
C ALA A 107 14.36 8.33 8.55
N THR A 108 14.76 7.36 9.38
CA THR A 108 15.37 7.63 10.71
C THR A 108 16.74 8.30 10.64
N TYR A 109 17.46 8.18 9.51
CA TYR A 109 18.69 8.94 9.28
C TYR A 109 18.44 10.30 8.62
N ALA A 110 17.31 10.46 7.92
CA ALA A 110 16.98 11.67 7.18
C ALA A 110 16.37 12.77 8.07
N SER A 111 15.51 12.42 9.03
CA SER A 111 14.72 13.38 9.82
C SER A 111 15.57 14.44 10.53
N GLY A 112 16.58 14.04 11.32
CA GLY A 112 17.49 14.99 11.98
C GLY A 112 18.29 15.86 10.98
N ARG A 113 18.69 15.28 9.82
CA ARG A 113 19.37 16.01 8.77
C ARG A 113 18.46 17.00 8.06
N THR A 114 17.18 16.66 7.90
CA THR A 114 16.14 17.55 7.38
C THR A 114 15.93 18.73 8.31
N ALA A 115 15.79 18.50 9.63
CA ALA A 115 15.68 19.53 10.63
C ALA A 115 16.90 20.50 10.61
N ASN A 116 18.11 19.95 10.54
CA ASN A 116 19.31 20.77 10.48
C ASN A 116 19.42 21.56 9.17
N ALA A 117 18.95 21.00 8.04
CA ALA A 117 18.90 21.71 6.76
C ALA A 117 17.85 22.83 6.76
N ALA A 118 16.70 22.62 7.43
CA ALA A 118 15.65 23.63 7.60
C ALA A 118 16.14 24.86 8.39
N ARG A 119 17.18 24.74 9.22
CA ARG A 119 17.84 25.90 9.86
C ARG A 119 18.40 26.88 8.83
N LYS A 120 18.79 26.41 7.65
CA LYS A 120 19.37 27.25 6.60
C LYS A 120 18.29 27.79 5.66
N SER A 121 17.45 26.91 5.11
CA SER A 121 16.33 27.29 4.26
C SER A 121 15.30 26.17 4.13
N LEU A 122 14.06 26.56 3.82
CA LEU A 122 12.96 25.65 3.58
C LEU A 122 13.27 24.69 2.41
N ASN A 123 13.86 25.19 1.33
CA ASN A 123 14.23 24.38 0.17
C ASN A 123 15.30 23.31 0.51
N GLN A 124 16.30 23.63 1.34
CA GLN A 124 17.30 22.64 1.75
C GLN A 124 16.68 21.52 2.57
N GLY A 125 15.75 21.83 3.47
CA GLY A 125 14.95 20.84 4.19
C GLY A 125 14.17 19.95 3.23
N LEU A 126 13.43 20.54 2.30
CA LEU A 126 12.68 19.81 1.27
C LEU A 126 13.58 18.86 0.47
N GLN A 127 14.73 19.33 -0.02
CA GLN A 127 15.62 18.52 -0.86
C GLN A 127 16.16 17.28 -0.13
N ILE A 128 16.46 17.39 1.17
CA ILE A 128 16.91 16.24 1.96
C ILE A 128 15.74 15.27 2.20
N ALA A 129 14.61 15.78 2.66
CA ALA A 129 13.45 14.95 2.95
C ALA A 129 12.92 14.23 1.68
N PHE A 130 12.72 14.95 0.59
CA PHE A 130 12.19 14.39 -0.66
C PHE A 130 13.15 13.38 -1.31
N ARG A 131 14.45 13.67 -1.37
CA ARG A 131 15.42 12.70 -1.90
C ARG A 131 15.56 11.46 -1.03
N SER A 132 15.36 11.60 0.28
CA SER A 132 15.30 10.46 1.19
C SER A 132 14.03 9.64 0.98
N GLY A 133 12.89 10.29 0.75
CA GLY A 133 11.67 9.61 0.29
C GLY A 133 11.87 8.89 -1.05
N ALA A 134 12.62 9.49 -1.98
CA ALA A 134 12.95 8.87 -3.26
C ALA A 134 13.80 7.59 -3.11
N VAL A 135 14.63 7.48 -2.07
CA VAL A 135 15.32 6.20 -1.77
C VAL A 135 14.32 5.08 -1.59
N MET A 136 13.26 5.33 -0.81
CA MET A 136 12.23 4.33 -0.58
C MET A 136 11.47 3.96 -1.85
N GLY A 137 11.05 4.96 -2.62
CA GLY A 137 10.36 4.72 -3.90
C GLY A 137 11.18 3.86 -4.85
N LEU A 138 12.47 4.17 -5.00
CA LEU A 138 13.38 3.44 -5.87
C LEU A 138 13.75 2.05 -5.35
N VAL A 139 13.84 1.87 -4.04
CA VAL A 139 14.05 0.53 -3.43
C VAL A 139 12.84 -0.35 -3.70
N VAL A 140 11.63 0.15 -3.51
CA VAL A 140 10.40 -0.62 -3.72
C VAL A 140 10.27 -1.07 -5.18
N VAL A 141 10.37 -0.14 -6.13
CA VAL A 141 10.23 -0.49 -7.56
C VAL A 141 11.43 -1.31 -8.07
N GLY A 142 12.63 -1.03 -7.55
CA GLY A 142 13.84 -1.74 -7.92
C GLY A 142 13.86 -3.19 -7.43
N LEU A 143 13.58 -3.43 -6.15
CA LEU A 143 13.52 -4.78 -5.59
C LEU A 143 12.34 -5.57 -6.15
N GLY A 144 11.17 -4.93 -6.32
CA GLY A 144 9.99 -5.58 -6.88
C GLY A 144 10.22 -6.08 -8.31
N LEU A 145 10.75 -5.21 -9.16
CA LEU A 145 11.01 -5.59 -10.54
C LEU A 145 12.20 -6.56 -10.68
N LEU A 146 13.17 -6.49 -9.77
CA LEU A 146 14.28 -7.45 -9.72
C LEU A 146 13.79 -8.86 -9.35
N ASP A 147 12.95 -8.98 -8.33
CA ASP A 147 12.37 -10.25 -7.89
C ASP A 147 11.55 -10.89 -9.02
N ILE A 148 10.70 -10.11 -9.69
CA ILE A 148 9.94 -10.54 -10.87
C ILE A 148 10.87 -11.03 -11.97
N ALA A 149 11.91 -10.26 -12.31
CA ALA A 149 12.85 -10.63 -13.38
C ALA A 149 13.61 -11.92 -13.06
N VAL A 150 14.08 -12.07 -11.84
CA VAL A 150 14.82 -13.26 -11.38
C VAL A 150 13.93 -14.50 -11.43
N TRP A 151 12.71 -14.43 -10.90
CA TRP A 151 11.76 -15.55 -10.97
C TRP A 151 11.40 -15.91 -12.41
N PHE A 152 11.14 -14.92 -13.25
CA PHE A 152 10.85 -15.17 -14.67
C PHE A 152 12.00 -15.88 -15.37
N MET A 153 13.26 -15.43 -15.14
CA MET A 153 14.43 -16.07 -15.72
C MET A 153 14.61 -17.50 -15.20
N ILE A 154 14.52 -17.73 -13.87
CA ILE A 154 14.67 -19.06 -13.28
C ILE A 154 13.63 -20.02 -13.86
N LEU A 155 12.35 -19.67 -13.78
CA LEU A 155 11.27 -20.57 -14.24
C LEU A 155 11.31 -20.80 -15.75
N SER A 156 11.79 -19.84 -16.54
CA SER A 156 11.97 -19.99 -17.99
C SER A 156 13.04 -21.06 -18.37
N VAL A 157 13.93 -21.42 -17.45
CA VAL A 157 14.89 -22.52 -17.64
C VAL A 157 14.22 -23.88 -17.39
N PHE A 158 13.36 -23.96 -16.37
CA PHE A 158 12.71 -25.23 -15.98
C PHE A 158 11.49 -25.57 -16.83
N TYR A 159 10.72 -24.57 -17.24
CA TYR A 159 9.51 -24.74 -18.06
C TYR A 159 9.78 -24.33 -19.51
N THR A 160 9.97 -25.32 -20.38
CA THR A 160 10.25 -25.09 -21.81
C THR A 160 9.29 -25.91 -22.66
N GLY A 161 8.87 -25.38 -23.79
CA GLY A 161 8.36 -26.18 -24.89
C GLY A 161 6.97 -25.91 -25.44
N ASN A 162 6.00 -25.35 -24.70
CA ASN A 162 4.65 -25.09 -25.24
C ASN A 162 4.00 -23.84 -24.63
N ASN A 163 2.82 -23.46 -25.16
CA ASN A 163 2.08 -22.27 -24.70
C ASN A 163 1.64 -22.38 -23.22
N MET A 164 1.49 -23.60 -22.69
CA MET A 164 1.20 -23.85 -21.27
C MET A 164 2.38 -23.50 -20.36
N ALA A 165 3.61 -23.51 -20.87
CA ALA A 165 4.78 -23.18 -20.05
C ALA A 165 4.72 -21.74 -19.52
N LEU A 166 4.34 -20.76 -20.35
CA LEU A 166 4.20 -19.36 -19.91
C LEU A 166 3.08 -19.18 -18.89
N ILE A 167 1.96 -19.89 -19.06
CA ILE A 167 0.85 -19.85 -18.10
C ILE A 167 1.35 -20.41 -16.75
N THR A 168 2.04 -21.55 -16.76
CA THR A 168 2.60 -22.15 -15.53
C THR A 168 3.64 -21.24 -14.87
N ILE A 169 4.49 -20.57 -15.64
CA ILE A 169 5.49 -19.63 -15.12
C ILE A 169 4.80 -18.47 -14.42
N THR A 170 3.87 -17.81 -15.11
CA THR A 170 3.23 -16.59 -14.59
C THR A 170 2.34 -16.86 -13.39
N THR A 171 1.60 -17.97 -13.36
CA THR A 171 0.79 -18.36 -12.20
C THR A 171 1.64 -18.81 -11.01
N THR A 172 2.76 -19.50 -11.28
CA THR A 172 3.73 -19.82 -10.20
C THR A 172 4.32 -18.55 -9.62
N MET A 173 4.65 -17.56 -10.45
CA MET A 173 5.14 -16.26 -10.00
C MET A 173 4.11 -15.50 -9.16
N LEU A 174 2.82 -15.60 -9.46
CA LEU A 174 1.77 -14.97 -8.65
C LEU A 174 1.83 -15.39 -7.16
N THR A 175 2.29 -16.59 -6.87
CA THR A 175 2.31 -17.10 -5.50
C THR A 175 3.32 -16.38 -4.59
N PHE A 176 4.36 -15.74 -5.14
CA PHE A 176 5.21 -14.88 -4.32
C PHE A 176 4.46 -13.63 -3.82
N GLY A 177 3.45 -13.17 -4.56
CA GLY A 177 2.56 -12.11 -4.11
C GLY A 177 1.91 -12.39 -2.77
N MET A 178 1.58 -13.65 -2.46
CA MET A 178 1.05 -13.99 -1.15
C MET A 178 2.07 -13.75 -0.02
N GLY A 179 3.35 -14.05 -0.24
CA GLY A 179 4.40 -13.73 0.73
C GLY A 179 4.52 -12.23 0.95
N ALA A 180 4.53 -11.46 -0.14
CA ALA A 180 4.56 -10.00 -0.09
C ALA A 180 3.33 -9.43 0.63
N SER A 181 2.12 -9.91 0.32
CA SER A 181 0.87 -9.48 0.96
C SER A 181 0.83 -9.81 2.45
N THR A 182 1.29 -11.01 2.83
CA THR A 182 1.37 -11.42 4.24
C THR A 182 2.31 -10.51 5.02
N GLN A 183 3.52 -10.27 4.51
CA GLN A 183 4.48 -9.35 5.13
C GLN A 183 3.93 -7.93 5.22
N ALA A 184 3.31 -7.43 4.15
CA ALA A 184 2.71 -6.11 4.10
C ALA A 184 1.59 -5.93 5.15
N LEU A 185 0.72 -6.94 5.29
CA LEU A 185 -0.36 -6.90 6.27
C LEU A 185 0.16 -6.79 7.70
N PHE A 186 1.10 -7.66 8.08
CA PHE A 186 1.70 -7.61 9.42
C PHE A 186 2.45 -6.30 9.65
N ALA A 187 3.18 -5.79 8.66
CA ALA A 187 3.89 -4.52 8.76
C ALA A 187 2.92 -3.34 8.92
N ARG A 188 1.84 -3.31 8.13
CA ARG A 188 0.88 -2.19 8.15
C ARG A 188 -0.01 -2.21 9.39
N VAL A 189 -0.55 -3.37 9.76
CA VAL A 189 -1.39 -3.50 10.96
C VAL A 189 -0.55 -3.29 12.23
N GLY A 190 0.59 -3.96 12.35
CA GLY A 190 1.45 -3.83 13.52
C GLY A 190 2.04 -2.42 13.65
N GLY A 191 2.54 -1.84 12.55
CA GLY A 191 3.06 -0.48 12.50
C GLY A 191 1.99 0.55 12.83
N GLY A 192 0.79 0.44 12.23
CA GLY A 192 -0.32 1.36 12.49
C GLY A 192 -0.83 1.30 13.93
N ILE A 193 -0.93 0.10 14.54
CA ILE A 193 -1.29 -0.03 15.97
C ILE A 193 -0.21 0.61 16.84
N TYR A 194 1.06 0.41 16.53
CA TYR A 194 2.18 1.00 17.25
C TYR A 194 2.11 2.53 17.22
N THR A 195 2.07 3.09 16.00
CA THR A 195 2.06 4.54 15.76
C THR A 195 0.91 5.20 16.49
N LYS A 196 -0.31 4.71 16.25
CA LYS A 196 -1.50 5.36 16.81
C LYS A 196 -1.71 5.11 18.29
N ALA A 197 -1.11 4.08 18.87
CA ALA A 197 -1.05 3.95 20.34
C ALA A 197 -0.14 5.01 20.97
N ALA A 198 0.98 5.32 20.34
CA ALA A 198 1.92 6.34 20.82
C ALA A 198 1.35 7.76 20.64
N ASP A 199 0.84 8.06 19.44
CA ASP A 199 0.25 9.34 19.06
C ASP A 199 -0.95 9.70 19.95
N VAL A 200 -1.95 8.80 20.08
CA VAL A 200 -3.10 9.01 20.97
C VAL A 200 -2.66 9.19 22.43
N GLY A 201 -1.65 8.45 22.88
CA GLY A 201 -1.07 8.61 24.23
C GLY A 201 -0.40 9.97 24.41
N ALA A 202 0.34 10.44 23.41
CA ALA A 202 0.99 11.75 23.41
C ALA A 202 -0.04 12.88 23.38
N ASP A 203 -1.04 12.79 22.52
CA ASP A 203 -2.02 13.84 22.27
C ASP A 203 -3.03 13.99 23.41
N LEU A 204 -3.68 12.91 23.83
CA LEU A 204 -4.69 13.00 24.88
C LEU A 204 -4.11 13.47 26.21
N VAL A 205 -2.98 12.94 26.62
CA VAL A 205 -2.40 13.32 27.92
C VAL A 205 -1.58 14.59 27.79
N GLY A 206 -0.76 14.75 26.75
CA GLY A 206 0.07 15.92 26.56
C GLY A 206 -0.74 17.18 26.23
N LYS A 207 -1.42 17.17 25.08
CA LYS A 207 -2.11 18.35 24.56
C LYS A 207 -3.42 18.65 25.28
N VAL A 208 -4.24 17.62 25.61
CA VAL A 208 -5.59 17.86 26.17
C VAL A 208 -5.58 17.96 27.68
N GLU A 209 -4.84 17.07 28.39
CA GLU A 209 -4.83 17.04 29.87
C GLU A 209 -3.79 17.98 30.49
N GLN A 210 -2.58 18.06 29.91
CA GLN A 210 -1.46 18.82 30.50
C GLN A 210 -1.20 20.17 29.80
N ASP A 211 -1.87 20.47 28.68
CA ASP A 211 -1.69 21.69 27.88
C ASP A 211 -0.21 21.94 27.46
N ILE A 212 0.58 20.86 27.25
CA ILE A 212 1.94 20.97 26.71
C ILE A 212 1.92 20.90 25.18
N PRO A 213 2.85 21.60 24.49
CA PRO A 213 2.92 21.60 23.03
C PRO A 213 3.12 20.21 22.44
N GLU A 214 2.84 20.08 21.14
CA GLU A 214 3.21 18.92 20.34
C GLU A 214 4.72 18.75 20.31
N ASP A 215 5.19 17.51 20.31
CA ASP A 215 6.63 17.15 20.33
C ASP A 215 7.43 17.67 21.52
N ASP A 216 6.79 18.15 22.58
CA ASP A 216 7.49 18.66 23.76
C ASP A 216 8.34 17.56 24.41
N PRO A 217 9.63 17.81 24.72
CA PRO A 217 10.51 16.82 25.34
C PRO A 217 10.06 16.35 26.73
N ARG A 218 9.13 17.05 27.37
CA ARG A 218 8.52 16.64 28.64
C ARG A 218 7.50 15.52 28.48
N ASN A 219 6.97 15.31 27.27
CA ASN A 219 6.00 14.26 27.02
C ASN A 219 6.71 12.89 26.86
N PRO A 220 6.42 11.90 27.72
CA PRO A 220 7.07 10.59 27.66
C PRO A 220 6.83 9.81 26.38
N ALA A 221 5.72 10.08 25.67
CA ALA A 221 5.35 9.35 24.45
C ALA A 221 5.97 9.91 23.17
N THR A 222 6.55 11.12 23.17
CA THR A 222 7.06 11.79 21.94
C THR A 222 8.07 10.94 21.15
N ILE A 223 9.02 10.28 21.82
CA ILE A 223 9.96 9.39 21.10
C ILE A 223 9.26 8.16 20.55
N ALA A 224 8.26 7.61 21.25
CA ALA A 224 7.50 6.47 20.75
C ALA A 224 6.65 6.86 19.55
N ASP A 225 6.11 8.06 19.52
CA ASP A 225 5.38 8.64 18.42
C ASP A 225 6.25 8.80 17.17
N ASN A 226 7.37 9.48 17.29
CA ASN A 226 8.37 9.59 16.22
C ASN A 226 8.89 8.23 15.69
N VAL A 227 9.00 7.22 16.55
CA VAL A 227 9.31 5.84 16.14
C VAL A 227 8.16 5.27 15.32
N GLY A 228 6.93 5.57 15.74
CA GLY A 228 5.70 5.12 15.10
C GLY A 228 5.64 5.47 13.63
N ASP A 229 5.83 6.74 13.27
CA ASP A 229 5.81 7.22 11.89
C ASP A 229 6.79 6.46 11.00
N ASN A 230 7.98 6.17 11.53
CA ASN A 230 8.99 5.42 10.78
C ASN A 230 8.61 3.95 10.56
N VAL A 231 7.95 3.31 11.51
CA VAL A 231 7.61 1.88 11.43
C VAL A 231 6.21 1.64 10.84
N GLY A 232 5.26 2.54 11.07
CA GLY A 232 3.89 2.47 10.55
C GLY A 232 3.79 3.04 9.14
N ASP A 233 4.12 4.32 9.01
CA ASP A 233 3.89 5.05 7.77
C ASP A 233 5.02 4.87 6.75
N VAL A 234 6.27 4.67 7.15
CA VAL A 234 7.33 4.40 6.18
C VAL A 234 7.48 2.90 5.92
N ALA A 235 7.79 2.09 6.94
CA ALA A 235 8.06 0.66 6.72
C ALA A 235 6.81 -0.12 6.27
N GLY A 236 5.66 0.15 6.91
CA GLY A 236 4.38 -0.48 6.54
C GLY A 236 3.93 -0.14 5.13
N MET A 237 4.04 1.13 4.73
CA MET A 237 3.70 1.59 3.39
C MET A 237 4.62 1.02 2.31
N GLY A 238 5.92 0.92 2.59
CA GLY A 238 6.87 0.32 1.65
C GLY A 238 6.57 -1.14 1.34
N ALA A 239 6.20 -1.91 2.35
CA ALA A 239 5.78 -3.29 2.17
C ALA A 239 4.46 -3.41 1.38
N ASP A 240 3.47 -2.53 1.66
CA ASP A 240 2.18 -2.49 0.96
C ASP A 240 2.35 -2.14 -0.53
N LEU A 241 3.12 -1.10 -0.82
CA LEU A 241 3.30 -0.66 -2.22
C LEU A 241 4.22 -1.61 -3.02
N TYR A 242 5.16 -2.29 -2.37
CA TYR A 242 5.89 -3.40 -2.98
C TYR A 242 4.91 -4.50 -3.43
N GLU A 243 4.00 -4.91 -2.56
CA GLU A 243 2.99 -5.92 -2.85
C GLU A 243 2.06 -5.48 -3.98
N SER A 244 1.57 -4.24 -3.96
CA SER A 244 0.70 -3.68 -5.01
C SER A 244 1.40 -3.65 -6.37
N TYR A 245 2.66 -3.23 -6.41
CA TYR A 245 3.47 -3.15 -7.61
C TYR A 245 3.70 -4.53 -8.23
N CYS A 246 4.20 -5.46 -7.43
CA CYS A 246 4.43 -6.83 -7.89
C CYS A 246 3.13 -7.53 -8.28
N GLY A 247 2.08 -7.41 -7.47
CA GLY A 247 0.79 -8.03 -7.71
C GLY A 247 0.14 -7.57 -9.02
N SER A 248 0.22 -6.29 -9.35
CA SER A 248 -0.31 -5.76 -10.61
C SER A 248 0.44 -6.29 -11.83
N ILE A 249 1.78 -6.30 -11.78
CA ILE A 249 2.61 -6.80 -12.89
C ILE A 249 2.37 -8.29 -13.11
N LEU A 250 2.34 -9.07 -12.04
CA LEU A 250 2.20 -10.53 -12.11
C LEU A 250 0.82 -10.98 -12.53
N SER A 251 -0.24 -10.38 -11.97
CA SER A 251 -1.61 -10.69 -12.39
C SER A 251 -1.83 -10.33 -13.86
N THR A 252 -1.30 -9.20 -14.30
CA THR A 252 -1.37 -8.80 -15.72
C THR A 252 -0.58 -9.75 -16.62
N ALA A 253 0.61 -10.18 -16.20
CA ALA A 253 1.40 -11.15 -16.95
C ALA A 253 0.67 -12.50 -17.06
N ALA A 254 0.03 -12.97 -15.99
CA ALA A 254 -0.77 -14.19 -16.00
C ALA A 254 -1.98 -14.09 -16.91
N LEU A 255 -2.71 -12.98 -16.88
CA LEU A 255 -3.83 -12.71 -17.80
C LEU A 255 -3.36 -12.58 -19.26
N GLY A 256 -2.18 -11.98 -19.49
CA GLY A 256 -1.55 -11.92 -20.81
C GLY A 256 -1.17 -13.29 -21.35
N ALA A 257 -0.67 -14.18 -20.49
CA ALA A 257 -0.35 -15.54 -20.87
C ALA A 257 -1.57 -16.35 -21.33
N THR A 258 -2.73 -16.11 -20.73
CA THR A 258 -3.99 -16.78 -21.12
C THR A 258 -4.69 -16.10 -22.28
N ALA A 259 -4.77 -14.78 -22.30
CA ALA A 259 -5.46 -14.01 -23.33
C ALA A 259 -4.84 -14.22 -24.74
N PHE A 260 -3.53 -14.40 -24.80
CA PHE A 260 -2.77 -14.56 -26.05
C PHE A 260 -2.22 -15.97 -26.27
N ALA A 261 -2.79 -16.99 -25.61
CA ALA A 261 -2.33 -18.37 -25.68
C ALA A 261 -2.38 -19.00 -27.11
N ALA A 262 -3.19 -18.48 -28.00
CA ALA A 262 -3.31 -18.96 -29.39
C ALA A 262 -2.02 -18.71 -30.22
N SER A 263 -1.18 -17.73 -29.85
CA SER A 263 0.06 -17.40 -30.57
C SER A 263 1.19 -17.25 -29.55
N GLY A 264 2.13 -18.16 -29.54
CA GLY A 264 3.26 -18.16 -28.57
C GLY A 264 4.12 -16.89 -28.63
N GLU A 265 4.25 -16.26 -29.78
CA GLU A 265 4.95 -14.97 -29.91
C GLU A 265 4.17 -13.82 -29.25
N MET A 266 2.87 -13.73 -29.51
CA MET A 266 2.02 -12.72 -28.88
C MET A 266 1.88 -12.96 -27.38
N GLN A 267 1.77 -14.20 -26.96
CA GLN A 267 1.73 -14.60 -25.55
C GLN A 267 2.98 -14.10 -24.79
N MET A 268 4.18 -14.32 -25.33
CA MET A 268 5.42 -13.83 -24.74
C MET A 268 5.44 -12.29 -24.65
N LYS A 269 5.03 -11.61 -25.74
CA LYS A 269 4.97 -10.14 -25.76
C LYS A 269 3.99 -9.60 -24.71
N ALA A 270 2.81 -10.21 -24.58
CA ALA A 270 1.81 -9.82 -23.60
C ALA A 270 2.25 -10.06 -22.15
N VAL A 271 2.99 -11.14 -21.89
CA VAL A 271 3.58 -11.44 -20.57
C VAL A 271 4.66 -10.42 -20.18
N VAL A 272 5.50 -10.02 -21.12
CA VAL A 272 6.63 -9.12 -20.86
C VAL A 272 6.21 -7.65 -20.85
N ALA A 273 5.14 -7.27 -21.55
CA ALA A 273 4.68 -5.89 -21.66
C ALA A 273 4.50 -5.17 -20.32
N PRO A 274 3.80 -5.72 -19.30
CA PRO A 274 3.67 -5.06 -18.00
C PRO A 274 5.03 -4.84 -17.30
N MET A 275 5.96 -5.77 -17.47
CA MET A 275 7.31 -5.64 -16.90
C MET A 275 8.10 -4.53 -17.58
N ILE A 276 7.98 -4.37 -18.89
CA ILE A 276 8.65 -3.31 -19.65
C ILE A 276 8.05 -1.93 -19.33
N ILE A 277 6.73 -1.82 -19.24
CA ILE A 277 6.05 -0.57 -18.84
C ILE A 277 6.54 -0.14 -17.46
N ALA A 278 6.62 -1.08 -16.52
CA ALA A 278 7.14 -0.85 -15.18
C ALA A 278 8.62 -0.41 -15.20
N ALA A 279 9.45 -1.05 -16.02
CA ALA A 279 10.87 -0.70 -16.18
C ALA A 279 11.07 0.72 -16.73
N VAL A 280 10.30 1.09 -17.75
CA VAL A 280 10.32 2.46 -18.30
C VAL A 280 9.77 3.46 -17.30
N GLY A 281 8.75 3.09 -16.53
CA GLY A 281 8.22 3.87 -15.41
C GLY A 281 9.30 4.26 -14.39
N ILE A 282 10.26 3.38 -14.12
CA ILE A 282 11.41 3.68 -13.25
C ILE A 282 12.26 4.83 -13.82
N PHE A 283 12.64 4.77 -15.09
CA PHE A 283 13.45 5.82 -15.72
C PHE A 283 12.73 7.17 -15.73
N LEU A 284 11.44 7.16 -16.02
CA LEU A 284 10.64 8.37 -16.11
C LEU A 284 10.27 8.92 -14.72
N SER A 285 10.14 8.08 -13.71
CA SER A 285 10.05 8.50 -12.31
C SER A 285 11.36 9.16 -11.84
N LEU A 286 12.53 8.61 -12.22
CA LEU A 286 13.82 9.24 -11.95
C LEU A 286 13.92 10.64 -12.59
N ALA A 287 13.49 10.78 -13.83
CA ALA A 287 13.45 12.08 -14.50
C ALA A 287 12.57 13.07 -13.71
N GLY A 288 11.39 12.66 -13.26
CA GLY A 288 10.50 13.46 -12.41
C GLY A 288 11.13 13.84 -11.08
N ILE A 289 11.81 12.90 -10.40
CA ILE A 289 12.51 13.17 -9.13
C ILE A 289 13.55 14.29 -9.29
N PHE A 290 14.30 14.30 -10.40
CA PHE A 290 15.28 15.36 -10.68
C PHE A 290 14.64 16.70 -11.05
N MET A 291 13.38 16.71 -11.50
CA MET A 291 12.62 17.94 -11.78
C MET A 291 12.16 18.67 -10.51
N VAL A 292 12.03 17.97 -9.38
CA VAL A 292 11.61 18.57 -8.11
C VAL A 292 12.71 19.47 -7.55
N ARG A 293 12.59 20.77 -7.84
CA ARG A 293 13.51 21.82 -7.37
C ARG A 293 12.74 23.12 -7.16
N THR A 294 13.11 23.87 -6.13
CA THR A 294 12.55 25.19 -5.83
C THR A 294 13.64 26.21 -5.55
N LYS A 295 13.26 27.48 -5.42
CA LYS A 295 14.16 28.56 -5.01
C LYS A 295 14.42 28.48 -3.50
N GLU A 296 15.49 29.12 -3.01
CA GLU A 296 15.81 29.16 -1.57
C GLU A 296 14.71 29.82 -0.73
N GLU A 297 14.07 30.86 -1.25
CA GLU A 297 12.96 31.58 -0.62
C GLU A 297 11.59 31.11 -1.15
N ALA A 298 11.40 29.79 -1.34
CA ALA A 298 10.15 29.24 -1.83
C ALA A 298 9.05 29.32 -0.79
N THR A 299 7.85 29.63 -1.26
CA THR A 299 6.64 29.53 -0.43
C THR A 299 6.10 28.09 -0.43
N MET A 300 5.22 27.77 0.55
CA MET A 300 4.51 26.48 0.60
C MET A 300 3.85 26.13 -0.75
N LYS A 301 3.23 27.10 -1.40
CA LYS A 301 2.60 26.94 -2.71
C LYS A 301 3.60 26.58 -3.81
N ASP A 302 4.80 27.13 -3.75
CA ASP A 302 5.87 26.81 -4.72
C ASP A 302 6.38 25.40 -4.51
N LEU A 303 6.45 24.93 -3.26
CA LEU A 303 6.83 23.56 -2.91
C LEU A 303 5.82 22.54 -3.44
N LEU A 304 4.52 22.75 -3.16
CA LEU A 304 3.42 21.92 -3.68
C LEU A 304 3.46 21.85 -5.21
N LYS A 305 3.62 23.01 -5.86
CA LYS A 305 3.70 23.07 -7.32
C LYS A 305 4.90 22.30 -7.87
N SER A 306 6.05 22.34 -7.19
CA SER A 306 7.24 21.61 -7.60
C SER A 306 7.07 20.10 -7.50
N LEU A 307 6.47 19.59 -6.42
CA LEU A 307 6.17 18.17 -6.25
C LEU A 307 5.14 17.68 -7.30
N SER A 308 4.04 18.42 -7.46
CA SER A 308 3.02 18.10 -8.47
C SER A 308 3.55 18.16 -9.90
N LEU A 309 4.49 19.06 -10.19
CA LEU A 309 5.14 19.15 -11.50
C LEU A 309 5.98 17.88 -11.78
N GLY A 310 6.72 17.39 -10.81
CA GLY A 310 7.52 16.17 -10.96
C GLY A 310 6.67 14.93 -11.22
N THR A 311 5.60 14.74 -10.45
CA THR A 311 4.69 13.60 -10.62
C THR A 311 3.90 13.66 -11.92
N ASN A 312 3.33 14.82 -12.28
CA ASN A 312 2.60 15.00 -13.52
C ASN A 312 3.49 14.87 -14.75
N PHE A 313 4.71 15.41 -14.70
CA PHE A 313 5.70 15.27 -15.77
C PHE A 313 6.02 13.79 -16.02
N SER A 314 6.27 13.01 -14.96
CA SER A 314 6.49 11.57 -15.09
C SER A 314 5.28 10.87 -15.71
N ALA A 315 4.07 11.17 -15.25
CA ALA A 315 2.85 10.55 -15.76
C ALA A 315 2.62 10.82 -17.26
N VAL A 316 2.83 12.07 -17.70
CA VAL A 316 2.72 12.44 -19.13
C VAL A 316 3.78 11.71 -19.97
N LEU A 317 5.02 11.67 -19.51
CA LEU A 317 6.09 10.96 -20.23
C LEU A 317 5.81 9.45 -20.31
N ILE A 318 5.31 8.84 -19.23
CA ILE A 318 4.90 7.42 -19.23
C ILE A 318 3.77 7.17 -20.21
N ALA A 319 2.76 8.04 -20.27
CA ALA A 319 1.69 7.94 -21.24
C ALA A 319 2.22 7.94 -22.69
N ILE A 320 3.13 8.87 -23.01
CA ILE A 320 3.77 8.94 -24.34
C ILE A 320 4.62 7.70 -24.61
N ALA A 321 5.48 7.33 -23.65
CA ALA A 321 6.37 6.18 -23.79
C ALA A 321 5.62 4.87 -23.98
N THR A 322 4.45 4.71 -23.38
CA THR A 322 3.61 3.52 -23.51
C THR A 322 3.18 3.27 -24.96
N PHE A 323 2.78 4.31 -25.71
CA PHE A 323 2.45 4.17 -27.12
C PHE A 323 3.65 3.68 -27.92
N VAL A 324 4.82 4.24 -27.68
CA VAL A 324 6.06 3.85 -28.37
C VAL A 324 6.44 2.40 -28.04
N ILE A 325 6.38 2.04 -26.77
CA ILE A 325 6.77 0.69 -26.30
C ILE A 325 5.85 -0.38 -26.90
N LEU A 326 4.55 -0.20 -26.78
CA LEU A 326 3.59 -1.20 -27.26
C LEU A 326 3.56 -1.31 -28.80
N TYR A 327 3.79 -0.20 -29.49
CA TYR A 327 4.00 -0.21 -30.95
C TYR A 327 5.26 -1.02 -31.34
N LEU A 328 6.39 -0.75 -30.67
CA LEU A 328 7.65 -1.45 -30.94
C LEU A 328 7.61 -2.94 -30.56
N LEU A 329 6.86 -3.31 -29.52
CA LEU A 329 6.62 -4.71 -29.18
C LEU A 329 5.77 -5.42 -30.22
N GLY A 330 4.98 -4.68 -30.99
CA GLY A 330 4.11 -5.24 -32.02
C GLY A 330 3.03 -6.15 -31.47
N ILE A 331 2.41 -5.74 -30.35
CA ILE A 331 1.27 -6.45 -29.77
C ILE A 331 0.02 -6.11 -30.57
N ASN A 332 -0.82 -7.11 -30.83
CA ASN A 332 -2.12 -6.86 -31.45
C ASN A 332 -2.93 -5.88 -30.61
N ASN A 333 -3.65 -4.96 -31.26
CA ASN A 333 -4.40 -3.90 -30.60
C ASN A 333 -3.54 -3.03 -29.66
N TRP A 334 -2.27 -2.77 -30.01
CA TRP A 334 -1.35 -1.95 -29.19
C TRP A 334 -1.94 -0.58 -28.82
N LEU A 335 -2.75 0.01 -29.70
CA LEU A 335 -3.41 1.29 -29.44
C LEU A 335 -4.44 1.18 -28.31
N GLY A 336 -5.30 0.15 -28.35
CA GLY A 336 -6.30 -0.08 -27.30
C GLY A 336 -5.64 -0.41 -25.95
N ILE A 337 -4.58 -1.21 -25.97
CA ILE A 337 -3.82 -1.53 -24.76
C ILE A 337 -3.14 -0.26 -24.20
N SER A 338 -2.61 0.62 -25.07
CA SER A 338 -2.05 1.92 -24.63
C SER A 338 -3.12 2.80 -24.00
N CYS A 339 -4.32 2.86 -24.58
CA CYS A 339 -5.44 3.58 -23.98
C CYS A 339 -5.85 3.00 -22.62
N SER A 340 -5.74 1.69 -22.44
CA SER A 340 -5.98 1.04 -21.13
C SER A 340 -4.97 1.51 -20.08
N VAL A 341 -3.67 1.58 -20.42
CA VAL A 341 -2.64 2.15 -19.51
C VAL A 341 -2.97 3.59 -19.13
N ILE A 342 -3.37 4.41 -20.10
CA ILE A 342 -3.72 5.82 -19.86
C ILE A 342 -4.96 5.94 -18.98
N SER A 343 -5.94 5.05 -19.14
CA SER A 343 -7.12 5.05 -18.26
C SER A 343 -6.73 4.84 -16.79
N GLY A 344 -5.76 3.95 -16.52
CA GLY A 344 -5.21 3.74 -15.18
C GLY A 344 -4.44 4.95 -14.66
N LEU A 345 -3.56 5.55 -15.47
CA LEU A 345 -2.84 6.77 -15.11
C LEU A 345 -3.80 7.94 -14.81
N ALA A 346 -4.81 8.15 -15.66
CA ALA A 346 -5.81 9.18 -15.46
C ALA A 346 -6.63 8.95 -14.19
N ALA A 347 -7.01 7.71 -13.91
CA ALA A 347 -7.70 7.34 -12.68
C ALA A 347 -6.87 7.70 -11.45
N GLY A 348 -5.56 7.41 -11.45
CA GLY A 348 -4.66 7.77 -10.36
C GLY A 348 -4.61 9.28 -10.11
N VAL A 349 -4.51 10.07 -11.15
CA VAL A 349 -4.50 11.55 -11.05
C VAL A 349 -5.83 12.08 -10.51
N ILE A 350 -6.97 11.60 -11.04
CA ILE A 350 -8.31 12.06 -10.62
C ILE A 350 -8.56 11.70 -9.15
N ILE A 351 -8.20 10.47 -8.73
CA ILE A 351 -8.36 10.04 -7.34
C ILE A 351 -7.49 10.88 -6.40
N GLY A 352 -6.23 11.14 -6.80
CA GLY A 352 -5.35 12.01 -6.04
C GLY A 352 -5.93 13.41 -5.85
N GLN A 353 -6.44 14.04 -6.91
CA GLN A 353 -7.09 15.36 -6.84
C GLN A 353 -8.38 15.34 -6.02
N ALA A 354 -9.18 14.28 -6.13
CA ALA A 354 -10.39 14.13 -5.32
C ALA A 354 -10.04 13.99 -3.82
N THR A 355 -9.02 13.21 -3.50
CA THR A 355 -8.53 13.07 -2.12
C THR A 355 -8.03 14.40 -1.59
N GLU A 356 -7.21 15.14 -2.35
CA GLU A 356 -6.77 16.49 -1.98
C GLU A 356 -7.95 17.42 -1.72
N TYR A 357 -8.98 17.43 -2.57
CA TYR A 357 -10.16 18.26 -2.39
C TYR A 357 -10.90 17.98 -1.07
N TYR A 358 -11.02 16.70 -0.68
CA TYR A 358 -11.76 16.34 0.53
C TYR A 358 -10.91 16.42 1.81
N THR A 359 -9.60 16.37 1.72
CA THR A 359 -8.72 16.31 2.90
C THR A 359 -7.94 17.59 3.17
N SER A 360 -7.64 18.42 2.17
CA SER A 360 -6.83 19.62 2.35
C SER A 360 -7.63 20.78 3.00
N HIS A 361 -7.01 21.48 3.94
CA HIS A 361 -7.56 22.68 4.58
C HIS A 361 -7.79 23.86 3.61
N SER A 362 -7.24 23.79 2.39
CA SER A 362 -7.49 24.80 1.35
C SER A 362 -8.93 24.77 0.83
N TYR A 363 -9.62 23.65 0.93
CA TYR A 363 -10.94 23.43 0.35
C TYR A 363 -12.07 23.42 1.38
N LYS A 364 -13.30 23.56 0.87
CA LYS A 364 -14.51 23.68 1.66
C LYS A 364 -14.79 22.52 2.62
N PRO A 365 -14.63 21.23 2.25
CA PRO A 365 -14.99 20.13 3.14
C PRO A 365 -14.25 20.16 4.48
N THR A 366 -12.93 20.35 4.46
CA THR A 366 -12.10 20.43 5.67
C THR A 366 -12.41 21.71 6.48
N LYS A 367 -12.63 22.85 5.81
CA LYS A 367 -13.02 24.10 6.46
C LYS A 367 -14.35 23.97 7.22
N GLU A 368 -15.30 23.21 6.70
CA GLU A 368 -16.57 22.95 7.37
C GLU A 368 -16.43 22.06 8.59
N ILE A 369 -15.46 21.11 8.58
CA ILE A 369 -15.13 20.30 9.76
C ILE A 369 -14.50 21.18 10.84
N ALA A 370 -13.54 22.03 10.49
CA ALA A 370 -12.94 22.98 11.42
C ALA A 370 -13.99 23.96 12.01
N ALA A 371 -14.90 24.48 11.19
CA ALA A 371 -15.98 25.34 11.66
C ALA A 371 -16.95 24.63 12.62
N ALA A 372 -17.19 23.32 12.45
CA ALA A 372 -18.02 22.54 13.35
C ALA A 372 -17.45 22.44 14.78
N SER A 373 -16.16 22.72 14.98
CA SER A 373 -15.51 22.74 16.29
C SER A 373 -16.10 23.82 17.23
N GLN A 374 -16.68 24.88 16.69
CA GLN A 374 -17.37 25.91 17.47
C GLN A 374 -18.57 25.35 18.23
N THR A 375 -19.17 24.27 17.74
CA THR A 375 -20.30 23.62 18.42
C THR A 375 -19.81 22.52 19.38
N GLY A 376 -18.64 21.94 19.15
CA GLY A 376 -18.01 20.93 20.01
C GLY A 376 -17.49 19.70 19.29
N ALA A 377 -16.87 18.79 20.02
CA ALA A 377 -16.21 17.59 19.46
C ALA A 377 -17.20 16.64 18.74
N ALA A 378 -18.43 16.48 19.26
CA ALA A 378 -19.43 15.61 18.65
C ALA A 378 -19.76 16.02 17.20
N THR A 379 -19.92 17.33 16.95
CA THR A 379 -20.22 17.87 15.62
C THR A 379 -19.03 17.76 14.68
N VAL A 380 -17.79 17.87 15.18
CA VAL A 380 -16.57 17.61 14.41
C VAL A 380 -16.55 16.16 13.94
N ILE A 381 -16.83 15.20 14.84
CA ILE A 381 -16.87 13.76 14.49
C ILE A 381 -17.95 13.49 13.44
N ILE A 382 -19.20 13.94 13.67
CA ILE A 382 -20.31 13.74 12.74
C ILE A 382 -20.00 14.32 11.36
N LYS A 383 -19.44 15.54 11.32
CA LYS A 383 -19.12 16.22 10.06
C LYS A 383 -18.02 15.48 9.29
N GLY A 384 -16.98 15.01 9.96
CA GLY A 384 -15.89 14.25 9.33
C GLY A 384 -16.36 12.89 8.79
N ILE A 385 -17.21 12.15 9.53
CA ILE A 385 -17.83 10.90 9.04
C ILE A 385 -18.64 11.21 7.77
N GLY A 386 -19.49 12.23 7.78
CA GLY A 386 -20.29 12.61 6.61
C GLY A 386 -19.43 13.00 5.41
N THR A 387 -18.39 13.79 5.63
CA THR A 387 -17.44 14.20 4.59
C THR A 387 -16.71 12.98 4.00
N GLY A 388 -16.22 12.07 4.83
CA GLY A 388 -15.58 10.84 4.39
C GLY A 388 -16.51 9.94 3.57
N MET A 389 -17.77 9.77 3.98
CA MET A 389 -18.76 9.01 3.20
C MET A 389 -19.01 9.62 1.82
N ILE A 390 -19.17 10.93 1.73
CA ILE A 390 -19.37 11.64 0.46
C ILE A 390 -18.13 11.53 -0.43
N SER A 391 -16.94 11.55 0.15
CA SER A 391 -15.67 11.50 -0.58
C SER A 391 -15.48 10.22 -1.38
N THR A 392 -16.21 9.14 -1.09
CA THR A 392 -16.14 7.87 -1.82
C THR A 392 -16.69 7.97 -3.24
N CYS A 393 -17.56 8.94 -3.52
CA CYS A 393 -18.28 9.05 -4.79
C CYS A 393 -17.33 9.17 -6.00
N ILE A 394 -16.43 10.17 -5.96
CA ILE A 394 -15.53 10.42 -7.11
C ILE A 394 -14.57 9.24 -7.36
N PRO A 395 -13.84 8.70 -6.37
CA PRO A 395 -12.98 7.55 -6.58
C PRO A 395 -13.70 6.31 -7.10
N VAL A 396 -14.89 5.99 -6.57
CA VAL A 396 -15.66 4.83 -7.03
C VAL A 396 -16.11 4.99 -8.49
N VAL A 397 -16.65 6.14 -8.85
CA VAL A 397 -17.03 6.43 -10.25
C VAL A 397 -15.81 6.39 -11.17
N THR A 398 -14.69 6.96 -10.73
CA THR A 398 -13.44 6.99 -11.51
C THR A 398 -12.90 5.58 -11.77
N ILE A 399 -12.82 4.74 -10.74
CA ILE A 399 -12.35 3.35 -10.90
C ILE A 399 -13.33 2.56 -11.78
N SER A 400 -14.64 2.74 -11.58
CA SER A 400 -15.64 2.06 -12.43
C SER A 400 -15.50 2.46 -13.90
N ALA A 401 -15.29 3.75 -14.17
CA ALA A 401 -15.03 4.24 -15.53
C ALA A 401 -13.71 3.68 -16.08
N ALA A 402 -12.64 3.65 -15.28
CA ALA A 402 -11.35 3.10 -15.70
C ALA A 402 -11.45 1.60 -16.03
N ILE A 403 -12.18 0.81 -15.24
CA ILE A 403 -12.44 -0.60 -15.50
C ILE A 403 -13.14 -0.78 -16.84
N ILE A 404 -14.25 -0.06 -17.08
CA ILE A 404 -15.02 -0.17 -18.31
C ILE A 404 -14.18 0.28 -19.52
N MET A 405 -13.52 1.42 -19.42
CA MET A 405 -12.70 1.95 -20.51
C MET A 405 -11.52 1.05 -20.86
N SER A 406 -10.78 0.57 -19.86
CA SER A 406 -9.64 -0.32 -20.08
C SER A 406 -10.08 -1.66 -20.69
N TYR A 407 -11.20 -2.20 -20.22
CA TYR A 407 -11.79 -3.42 -20.76
C TYR A 407 -12.16 -3.25 -22.25
N LEU A 408 -12.92 -2.20 -22.58
CA LEU A 408 -13.39 -1.94 -23.94
C LEU A 408 -12.23 -1.58 -24.89
N CYS A 409 -11.28 -0.80 -24.45
CA CYS A 409 -10.11 -0.46 -25.28
C CYS A 409 -9.26 -1.70 -25.61
N ALA A 410 -9.00 -2.55 -24.62
CA ALA A 410 -8.15 -3.73 -24.81
C ALA A 410 -8.82 -4.81 -25.67
N ASN A 411 -10.15 -4.97 -25.61
CA ASN A 411 -10.88 -5.92 -26.44
C ASN A 411 -11.29 -5.36 -27.81
N GLY A 412 -10.88 -4.13 -28.16
CA GLY A 412 -11.21 -3.50 -29.44
C GLY A 412 -12.67 -3.07 -29.57
N PHE A 413 -13.35 -2.76 -28.46
CA PHE A 413 -14.78 -2.43 -28.37
C PHE A 413 -15.70 -3.56 -28.82
N ASP A 414 -15.23 -4.82 -28.72
CA ASP A 414 -16.07 -5.98 -29.03
C ASP A 414 -17.05 -6.25 -27.87
N MET A 415 -18.33 -6.08 -28.15
CA MET A 415 -19.44 -6.30 -27.21
C MET A 415 -20.00 -7.73 -27.29
N SER A 416 -19.37 -8.62 -28.05
CA SER A 416 -19.89 -9.99 -28.24
C SER A 416 -19.83 -10.86 -27.00
N MET A 417 -19.09 -10.46 -25.95
CA MET A 417 -18.81 -11.25 -24.74
C MET A 417 -18.25 -12.64 -25.08
N SER A 418 -17.54 -12.75 -26.21
CA SER A 418 -16.81 -13.96 -26.56
C SER A 418 -15.70 -14.24 -25.57
N ALA A 419 -15.27 -15.48 -25.46
CA ALA A 419 -14.18 -15.86 -24.55
C ALA A 419 -12.89 -15.07 -24.80
N GLU A 420 -12.57 -14.81 -26.07
CA GLU A 420 -11.41 -14.02 -26.48
C GLU A 420 -11.58 -12.55 -26.05
N SER A 421 -12.75 -11.96 -26.30
CA SER A 421 -13.09 -10.60 -25.91
C SER A 421 -12.99 -10.40 -24.39
N ILE A 422 -13.51 -11.34 -23.59
CA ILE A 422 -13.42 -11.30 -22.14
C ILE A 422 -11.96 -11.36 -21.66
N SER A 423 -11.17 -12.29 -22.20
CA SER A 423 -9.76 -12.46 -21.79
C SER A 423 -8.90 -11.23 -22.12
N HIS A 424 -9.08 -10.65 -23.33
CA HIS A 424 -8.40 -9.41 -23.72
C HIS A 424 -8.85 -8.22 -22.85
N GLY A 425 -10.14 -8.12 -22.54
CA GLY A 425 -10.69 -7.08 -21.67
C GLY A 425 -10.12 -7.16 -20.25
N LEU A 426 -10.03 -8.36 -19.67
CA LEU A 426 -9.44 -8.57 -18.34
C LEU A 426 -7.94 -8.24 -18.33
N TYR A 427 -7.20 -8.59 -19.39
CA TYR A 427 -5.83 -8.15 -19.58
C TYR A 427 -5.72 -6.62 -19.60
N GLY A 428 -6.67 -5.93 -20.25
CA GLY A 428 -6.75 -4.47 -20.26
C GLY A 428 -6.90 -3.85 -18.89
N ILE A 429 -7.71 -4.45 -18.01
CA ILE A 429 -7.86 -3.99 -16.62
C ILE A 429 -6.56 -4.17 -15.84
N GLY A 430 -5.89 -5.32 -16.00
CA GLY A 430 -4.58 -5.55 -15.41
C GLY A 430 -3.53 -4.54 -15.88
N ILE A 431 -3.47 -4.27 -17.18
CA ILE A 431 -2.50 -3.31 -17.74
C ILE A 431 -2.80 -1.87 -17.29
N ALA A 432 -4.07 -1.52 -17.02
CA ALA A 432 -4.44 -0.24 -16.43
C ALA A 432 -3.91 -0.11 -14.98
N ALA A 433 -3.95 -1.19 -14.19
CA ALA A 433 -3.34 -1.23 -12.85
C ALA A 433 -1.83 -1.00 -12.91
N VAL A 434 -1.14 -1.65 -13.87
CA VAL A 434 0.30 -1.44 -14.11
C VAL A 434 0.56 -0.01 -14.56
N GLY A 435 -0.28 0.55 -15.42
CA GLY A 435 -0.21 1.94 -15.86
C GLY A 435 -0.28 2.91 -14.68
N MET A 436 -1.25 2.74 -13.81
CA MET A 436 -1.38 3.55 -12.59
C MET A 436 -0.11 3.45 -11.72
N LEU A 437 0.38 2.24 -11.47
CA LEU A 437 1.56 2.00 -10.62
C LEU A 437 2.91 2.28 -11.30
N SER A 438 2.94 2.60 -12.59
CA SER A 438 4.18 2.93 -13.30
C SER A 438 4.84 4.24 -12.81
N THR A 439 4.06 5.12 -12.16
CA THR A 439 4.56 6.34 -11.49
C THR A 439 5.04 6.08 -10.06
N LEU A 440 4.98 4.85 -9.55
CA LEU A 440 5.18 4.55 -8.13
C LEU A 440 6.52 5.06 -7.59
N GLY A 441 7.58 5.03 -8.39
CA GLY A 441 8.91 5.48 -7.96
C GLY A 441 8.92 6.92 -7.46
N ILE A 442 8.22 7.84 -8.12
CA ILE A 442 8.09 9.22 -7.69
C ILE A 442 6.92 9.44 -6.73
N THR A 443 5.81 8.74 -6.92
CA THR A 443 4.64 8.87 -6.03
C THR A 443 4.99 8.46 -4.61
N LEU A 444 5.70 7.34 -4.46
CA LEU A 444 6.17 6.89 -3.14
C LEU A 444 7.25 7.82 -2.55
N ALA A 445 8.03 8.50 -3.39
CA ALA A 445 8.96 9.51 -2.91
C ALA A 445 8.24 10.70 -2.27
N THR A 446 7.12 11.13 -2.84
CA THR A 446 6.28 12.20 -2.26
C THR A 446 5.52 11.76 -1.02
N ASP A 447 5.19 10.49 -0.93
CA ASP A 447 4.46 9.91 0.21
C ASP A 447 5.41 9.69 1.41
N ALA A 448 6.54 9.05 1.21
CA ALA A 448 7.55 8.82 2.25
C ALA A 448 8.24 10.11 2.75
N TYR A 449 8.11 11.21 2.01
CA TYR A 449 8.54 12.53 2.43
C TYR A 449 7.82 13.01 3.71
N GLY A 450 6.50 12.76 3.81
CA GLY A 450 5.67 13.23 4.92
C GLY A 450 6.22 12.83 6.30
N PRO A 451 6.33 11.54 6.62
CA PRO A 451 6.86 11.08 7.90
C PRO A 451 8.29 11.56 8.20
N ILE A 452 9.11 11.78 7.17
CA ILE A 452 10.47 12.34 7.34
C ILE A 452 10.39 13.80 7.78
N ALA A 453 9.46 14.57 7.20
CA ALA A 453 9.25 15.98 7.52
C ALA A 453 8.64 16.16 8.92
N ASP A 454 7.67 15.34 9.28
CA ASP A 454 7.03 15.30 10.59
C ASP A 454 8.06 15.01 11.69
N ASN A 455 8.79 13.92 11.58
CA ASN A 455 9.90 13.60 12.50
C ASN A 455 11.02 14.65 12.52
N ALA A 456 11.19 15.46 11.46
CA ALA A 456 12.11 16.59 11.49
C ALA A 456 11.57 17.72 12.35
N GLY A 457 10.26 17.94 12.35
CA GLY A 457 9.54 18.84 13.28
C GLY A 457 9.73 18.42 14.72
N GLY A 458 9.47 17.15 15.02
CA GLY A 458 9.70 16.59 16.36
C GLY A 458 11.15 16.74 16.84
N ASN A 459 12.13 16.47 15.96
CA ASN A 459 13.55 16.67 16.31
C ASN A 459 13.88 18.16 16.54
N ALA A 460 13.29 19.07 15.78
CA ALA A 460 13.50 20.52 15.94
C ALA A 460 12.94 21.02 17.28
N GLU A 461 11.74 20.59 17.65
CA GLU A 461 11.10 20.97 18.91
C GLU A 461 11.86 20.41 20.12
N MET A 462 12.10 19.08 20.13
CA MET A 462 12.84 18.42 21.21
C MET A 462 14.27 18.94 21.38
N SER A 463 14.85 19.52 20.34
CA SER A 463 16.20 20.10 20.34
C SER A 463 16.22 21.59 20.63
N GLU A 464 15.06 22.21 20.83
CA GLU A 464 14.90 23.63 21.14
C GLU A 464 15.59 24.55 20.11
N LEU A 465 15.40 24.27 18.79
CA LEU A 465 16.06 24.99 17.71
C LEU A 465 15.53 26.40 17.45
N GLY A 466 14.41 26.76 18.10
CA GLY A 466 13.77 28.06 17.99
C GLY A 466 12.62 28.11 16.98
N GLU A 467 11.77 29.12 17.13
CA GLU A 467 10.49 29.26 16.45
C GLU A 467 10.64 29.30 14.91
N GLU A 468 11.64 30.03 14.40
CA GLU A 468 11.87 30.14 12.95
C GLU A 468 12.14 28.78 12.28
N VAL A 469 12.86 27.88 12.98
CA VAL A 469 13.15 26.51 12.46
C VAL A 469 11.88 25.67 12.54
N ARG A 470 11.13 25.78 13.65
CA ARG A 470 9.88 25.09 13.84
C ARG A 470 8.85 25.47 12.76
N GLU A 471 8.67 26.77 12.47
CA GLU A 471 7.81 27.24 11.39
C GLU A 471 8.17 26.62 10.04
N ARG A 472 9.48 26.48 9.73
CA ARG A 472 9.91 25.85 8.48
C ARG A 472 9.65 24.34 8.47
N THR A 473 9.87 23.64 9.58
CA THR A 473 9.58 22.20 9.67
C THR A 473 8.07 21.94 9.66
N ASP A 474 7.27 22.77 10.30
CA ASP A 474 5.79 22.69 10.26
C ASP A 474 5.26 22.92 8.83
N ALA A 475 5.88 23.85 8.08
CA ALA A 475 5.56 24.03 6.67
C ALA A 475 5.90 22.81 5.81
N LEU A 476 7.02 22.14 6.10
CA LEU A 476 7.37 20.87 5.43
C LEU A 476 6.41 19.75 5.81
N ASP A 477 6.01 19.65 7.08
CA ASP A 477 5.05 18.65 7.56
C ASP A 477 3.65 18.86 6.94
N ALA A 478 3.13 20.09 6.94
CA ALA A 478 1.85 20.39 6.31
C ALA A 478 1.81 20.05 4.80
N LEU A 479 2.96 20.21 4.10
CA LEU A 479 3.13 19.72 2.73
C LEU A 479 3.08 18.20 2.69
N GLY A 480 3.75 17.52 3.64
CA GLY A 480 3.80 16.08 3.78
C GLY A 480 2.43 15.46 3.98
N ASN A 481 1.61 16.03 4.83
CA ASN A 481 0.24 15.54 5.08
C ASN A 481 -0.65 15.60 3.84
N THR A 482 -0.52 16.66 3.05
CA THR A 482 -1.28 16.78 1.78
C THR A 482 -0.82 15.75 0.77
N THR A 483 0.48 15.51 0.63
CA THR A 483 1.01 14.51 -0.31
C THR A 483 0.74 13.08 0.15
N ALA A 484 0.84 12.78 1.45
CA ALA A 484 0.52 11.48 2.02
C ALA A 484 -0.95 11.11 1.86
N ALA A 485 -1.89 12.05 2.04
CA ALA A 485 -3.30 11.81 1.77
C ALA A 485 -3.54 11.43 0.30
N THR A 486 -2.90 12.14 -0.64
CA THR A 486 -2.97 11.86 -2.07
C THR A 486 -2.37 10.48 -2.40
N GLY A 487 -1.24 10.12 -1.80
CA GLY A 487 -0.59 8.82 -1.95
C GLY A 487 -1.45 7.65 -1.44
N LYS A 488 -2.14 7.82 -0.31
CA LYS A 488 -3.10 6.83 0.20
C LYS A 488 -4.27 6.62 -0.76
N GLY A 489 -4.85 7.69 -1.32
CA GLY A 489 -5.89 7.60 -2.34
C GLY A 489 -5.43 6.83 -3.59
N PHE A 490 -4.23 7.13 -4.06
CA PHE A 490 -3.57 6.42 -5.17
C PHE A 490 -3.37 4.92 -4.86
N ALA A 491 -2.86 4.58 -3.67
CA ALA A 491 -2.65 3.21 -3.23
C ALA A 491 -3.96 2.40 -3.19
N ILE A 492 -5.03 2.99 -2.66
CA ILE A 492 -6.35 2.36 -2.58
C ILE A 492 -6.95 2.15 -3.98
N GLY A 493 -6.85 3.14 -4.88
CA GLY A 493 -7.32 3.02 -6.27
C GLY A 493 -6.58 1.94 -7.06
N SER A 494 -5.25 1.90 -6.95
CA SER A 494 -4.43 0.88 -7.61
C SER A 494 -4.73 -0.53 -7.11
N ALA A 495 -5.02 -0.68 -5.81
CA ALA A 495 -5.41 -1.95 -5.24
C ALA A 495 -6.75 -2.47 -5.77
N ALA A 496 -7.72 -1.60 -6.03
CA ALA A 496 -9.00 -1.99 -6.60
C ALA A 496 -8.83 -2.60 -8.02
N LEU A 497 -8.04 -1.95 -8.87
CA LEU A 497 -7.71 -2.48 -10.21
C LEU A 497 -6.90 -3.79 -10.13
N THR A 498 -5.91 -3.84 -9.25
CA THR A 498 -5.09 -5.05 -9.02
C THR A 498 -5.92 -6.21 -8.49
N ALA A 499 -6.82 -5.97 -7.53
CA ALA A 499 -7.67 -7.01 -6.95
C ALA A 499 -8.63 -7.61 -7.99
N LEU A 500 -9.13 -6.81 -8.94
CA LEU A 500 -9.96 -7.33 -10.03
C LEU A 500 -9.14 -8.21 -10.99
N ALA A 501 -7.90 -7.81 -11.30
CA ALA A 501 -6.99 -8.64 -12.09
C ALA A 501 -6.64 -9.95 -11.37
N LEU A 502 -6.43 -9.91 -10.04
CA LEU A 502 -6.19 -11.09 -9.21
C LEU A 502 -7.41 -12.02 -9.14
N LEU A 503 -8.63 -11.46 -9.08
CA LEU A 503 -9.86 -12.25 -9.12
C LEU A 503 -9.95 -13.06 -10.43
N ALA A 504 -9.64 -12.43 -11.56
CA ALA A 504 -9.58 -13.13 -12.84
C ALA A 504 -8.47 -14.21 -12.85
N SER A 505 -7.30 -13.90 -12.29
CA SER A 505 -6.17 -14.85 -12.15
C SER A 505 -6.51 -16.05 -11.25
N TYR A 506 -7.40 -15.89 -10.26
CA TYR A 506 -7.88 -17.00 -9.44
C TYR A 506 -8.59 -18.07 -10.27
N ILE A 507 -9.43 -17.67 -11.22
CA ILE A 507 -10.13 -18.63 -12.10
C ILE A 507 -9.12 -19.38 -12.98
N GLU A 508 -8.09 -18.70 -13.48
CA GLU A 508 -7.04 -19.34 -14.27
C GLU A 508 -6.23 -20.36 -13.43
N GLU A 509 -5.95 -20.07 -12.15
CA GLU A 509 -5.27 -21.01 -11.28
C GLU A 509 -6.16 -22.24 -10.94
N VAL A 510 -7.46 -22.05 -10.76
CA VAL A 510 -8.42 -23.16 -10.64
C VAL A 510 -8.39 -24.03 -11.90
N LYS A 511 -8.37 -23.42 -13.09
CA LYS A 511 -8.24 -24.13 -14.36
C LYS A 511 -6.98 -25.01 -14.41
N ILE A 512 -5.82 -24.45 -14.06
CA ILE A 512 -4.54 -25.17 -14.03
C ILE A 512 -4.60 -26.33 -13.04
N ALA A 513 -5.19 -26.12 -11.87
CA ALA A 513 -5.37 -27.19 -10.89
C ALA A 513 -6.22 -28.33 -11.43
N MET A 514 -7.34 -28.01 -12.08
CA MET A 514 -8.22 -29.02 -12.70
C MET A 514 -7.53 -29.75 -13.87
N VAL A 515 -6.73 -29.06 -14.68
CA VAL A 515 -5.91 -29.68 -15.74
C VAL A 515 -4.94 -30.72 -15.14
N ARG A 516 -4.22 -30.38 -14.08
CA ARG A 516 -3.34 -31.34 -13.38
C ARG A 516 -4.07 -32.57 -12.87
N MET A 517 -5.30 -32.36 -12.33
CA MET A 517 -6.10 -33.48 -11.85
C MET A 517 -6.60 -34.38 -12.99
N VAL A 518 -6.88 -33.84 -14.16
CA VAL A 518 -7.20 -34.64 -15.37
C VAL A 518 -6.00 -35.49 -15.78
N ASP A 519 -4.79 -34.92 -15.73
CA ASP A 519 -3.55 -35.69 -16.03
C ASP A 519 -3.31 -36.83 -15.03
N GLU A 520 -3.84 -36.71 -13.80
CA GLU A 520 -3.85 -37.77 -12.77
C GLU A 520 -5.03 -38.74 -12.90
N GLY A 521 -5.90 -38.56 -13.90
CA GLY A 521 -7.00 -39.47 -14.21
C GLY A 521 -8.37 -39.08 -13.66
N HIS A 522 -8.52 -37.87 -13.07
CA HIS A 522 -9.83 -37.37 -12.64
C HIS A 522 -10.67 -36.95 -13.85
N GLN A 523 -11.98 -37.19 -13.79
CA GLN A 523 -12.95 -36.76 -14.79
C GLN A 523 -13.90 -35.75 -14.15
N PHE A 524 -14.09 -34.62 -14.80
CA PHE A 524 -15.05 -33.60 -14.38
C PHE A 524 -16.33 -33.74 -15.20
N VAL A 525 -17.46 -33.63 -14.54
CA VAL A 525 -18.79 -33.69 -15.13
C VAL A 525 -19.58 -32.46 -14.72
N ASN A 526 -20.16 -31.73 -15.66
CA ASN A 526 -20.98 -30.56 -15.34
C ASN A 526 -22.33 -30.97 -14.72
N ALA A 527 -23.10 -30.01 -14.23
CA ALA A 527 -24.40 -30.25 -13.62
C ALA A 527 -25.43 -30.93 -14.54
N ALA A 528 -25.24 -30.88 -15.85
CA ALA A 528 -26.07 -31.56 -16.86
C ALA A 528 -25.62 -33.00 -17.17
N GLY A 529 -24.57 -33.50 -16.50
CA GLY A 529 -24.03 -34.84 -16.74
C GLY A 529 -23.09 -34.95 -17.93
N ASN A 530 -22.71 -33.87 -18.57
CA ASN A 530 -21.79 -33.85 -19.69
C ASN A 530 -20.33 -33.75 -19.18
N GLY A 531 -19.41 -34.45 -19.85
CA GLY A 531 -17.97 -34.36 -19.56
C GLY A 531 -17.46 -32.91 -19.73
N PHE A 532 -16.70 -32.42 -18.75
CA PHE A 532 -16.07 -31.11 -18.80
C PHE A 532 -14.56 -31.28 -18.99
N THR A 533 -14.02 -30.60 -20.00
CA THR A 533 -12.58 -30.69 -20.35
C THR A 533 -11.87 -29.40 -20.01
N PRO A 534 -11.18 -29.31 -18.87
CA PRO A 534 -10.53 -28.07 -18.41
C PRO A 534 -9.51 -27.50 -19.40
N ASN A 535 -8.79 -28.33 -20.16
CA ASN A 535 -7.77 -27.90 -21.11
C ASN A 535 -8.29 -26.99 -22.21
N THR A 536 -9.51 -27.23 -22.70
CA THR A 536 -10.12 -26.48 -23.81
C THR A 536 -11.18 -25.49 -23.34
N ALA A 537 -11.54 -25.54 -22.06
CA ALA A 537 -12.57 -24.69 -21.49
C ALA A 537 -12.15 -23.22 -21.45
N THR A 538 -13.09 -22.36 -21.79
CA THR A 538 -12.95 -20.91 -21.71
C THR A 538 -13.29 -20.40 -20.31
N MET A 539 -13.02 -19.13 -20.02
CA MET A 539 -13.46 -18.47 -18.80
C MET A 539 -14.98 -18.60 -18.59
N SER A 540 -15.76 -18.42 -19.66
CA SER A 540 -17.22 -18.57 -19.59
C SER A 540 -17.63 -19.98 -19.22
N ASP A 541 -16.96 -21.00 -19.78
CA ASP A 541 -17.25 -22.42 -19.47
C ASP A 541 -16.98 -22.73 -18.01
N PHE A 542 -15.92 -22.15 -17.41
CA PHE A 542 -15.65 -22.27 -15.99
C PHE A 542 -16.70 -21.57 -15.13
N MET A 543 -17.14 -20.36 -15.51
CA MET A 543 -18.21 -19.65 -14.82
C MET A 543 -19.52 -20.46 -14.82
N ASP A 544 -19.85 -21.08 -15.95
CA ASP A 544 -21.03 -21.94 -16.09
C ASP A 544 -20.86 -23.27 -15.30
N PHE A 545 -19.68 -23.88 -15.35
CA PHE A 545 -19.39 -25.11 -14.60
C PHE A 545 -19.58 -24.93 -13.10
N PHE A 546 -19.05 -23.84 -12.54
CA PHE A 546 -19.19 -23.52 -11.13
C PHE A 546 -20.49 -22.79 -10.79
N GLN A 547 -21.35 -22.53 -11.78
CA GLN A 547 -22.61 -21.79 -11.62
C GLN A 547 -22.40 -20.42 -10.94
N VAL A 548 -21.40 -19.67 -11.40
CA VAL A 548 -21.05 -18.36 -10.83
C VAL A 548 -22.05 -17.31 -11.33
N ASN A 549 -23.16 -17.22 -10.65
CA ASN A 549 -24.19 -16.21 -10.90
C ASN A 549 -24.82 -15.76 -9.57
N LEU A 550 -25.43 -14.58 -9.57
CA LEU A 550 -26.01 -13.99 -8.37
C LEU A 550 -27.17 -14.77 -7.75
N MET A 551 -27.79 -15.69 -8.49
CA MET A 551 -28.85 -16.57 -7.97
C MET A 551 -28.30 -17.79 -7.23
N ASN A 552 -27.00 -18.08 -7.37
CA ASN A 552 -26.36 -19.15 -6.63
C ASN A 552 -26.13 -18.72 -5.16
N PRO A 553 -26.74 -19.41 -4.18
CA PRO A 553 -26.59 -19.06 -2.78
C PRO A 553 -25.14 -19.05 -2.29
N ARG A 554 -24.25 -19.91 -2.86
CA ARG A 554 -22.82 -19.94 -2.49
C ARG A 554 -22.13 -18.64 -2.86
N VAL A 555 -22.43 -18.08 -4.04
CA VAL A 555 -21.88 -16.78 -4.47
C VAL A 555 -22.39 -15.66 -3.58
N LEU A 556 -23.72 -15.64 -3.32
CA LEU A 556 -24.32 -14.59 -2.51
C LEU A 556 -23.82 -14.62 -1.05
N VAL A 557 -23.75 -15.80 -0.44
CA VAL A 557 -23.22 -15.98 0.93
C VAL A 557 -21.73 -15.61 0.96
N GLY A 558 -20.96 -16.02 -0.05
CA GLY A 558 -19.57 -15.60 -0.20
C GLY A 558 -19.42 -14.07 -0.22
N ALA A 559 -20.26 -13.38 -1.00
CA ALA A 559 -20.24 -11.92 -1.09
C ALA A 559 -20.58 -11.24 0.25
N PHE A 560 -21.55 -11.75 0.99
CA PHE A 560 -21.85 -11.25 2.34
C PHE A 560 -20.69 -11.46 3.32
N ILE A 561 -20.05 -12.64 3.28
CA ILE A 561 -18.87 -12.91 4.12
C ILE A 561 -17.70 -11.99 3.73
N GLY A 562 -17.48 -11.72 2.43
CA GLY A 562 -16.46 -10.81 1.97
C GLY A 562 -16.68 -9.37 2.44
N ALA A 563 -17.90 -8.88 2.31
CA ALA A 563 -18.27 -7.55 2.82
C ALA A 563 -18.13 -7.49 4.34
N MET A 564 -18.63 -8.49 5.06
CA MET A 564 -18.46 -8.60 6.51
C MET A 564 -17.00 -8.64 6.92
N ALA A 565 -16.14 -9.34 6.19
CA ALA A 565 -14.72 -9.46 6.50
C ALA A 565 -14.02 -8.10 6.54
N ALA A 566 -14.35 -7.18 5.62
CA ALA A 566 -13.81 -5.84 5.61
C ALA A 566 -14.21 -5.06 6.89
N TYR A 567 -15.48 -5.09 7.28
CA TYR A 567 -15.96 -4.43 8.50
C TYR A 567 -15.41 -5.09 9.77
N LEU A 568 -15.38 -6.42 9.83
CA LEU A 568 -14.83 -7.16 10.97
C LEU A 568 -13.35 -6.81 11.17
N PHE A 569 -12.59 -6.78 10.09
CA PHE A 569 -11.18 -6.42 10.12
C PHE A 569 -10.97 -5.00 10.65
N CYS A 570 -11.74 -4.02 10.17
CA CYS A 570 -11.71 -2.65 10.68
C CYS A 570 -12.06 -2.57 12.16
N GLY A 571 -13.13 -3.25 12.57
CA GLY A 571 -13.53 -3.27 13.98
C GLY A 571 -12.46 -3.84 14.90
N LEU A 572 -11.78 -4.91 14.47
CA LEU A 572 -10.67 -5.51 15.21
C LEU A 572 -9.44 -4.61 15.27
N THR A 573 -9.05 -3.99 14.17
CA THR A 573 -7.88 -3.10 14.12
C THR A 573 -8.12 -1.80 14.89
N MET A 574 -9.30 -1.21 14.81
CA MET A 574 -9.69 -0.05 15.62
C MET A 574 -9.71 -0.39 17.11
N GLY A 575 -10.32 -1.51 17.48
CA GLY A 575 -10.31 -1.99 18.87
C GLY A 575 -8.91 -2.27 19.39
N ALA A 576 -8.02 -2.78 18.54
CA ALA A 576 -6.61 -3.01 18.85
C ALA A 576 -5.86 -1.70 19.14
N VAL A 577 -6.06 -0.67 18.29
CA VAL A 577 -5.50 0.67 18.53
C VAL A 577 -6.01 1.23 19.86
N GLY A 578 -7.32 1.16 20.11
CA GLY A 578 -7.91 1.66 21.36
C GLY A 578 -7.33 1.01 22.61
N ARG A 579 -7.11 -0.33 22.61
CA ARG A 579 -6.49 -1.04 23.75
C ARG A 579 -5.02 -0.67 23.91
N ALA A 580 -4.28 -0.56 22.82
CA ALA A 580 -2.86 -0.18 22.86
C ALA A 580 -2.69 1.28 23.31
N ALA A 581 -3.54 2.19 22.82
CA ALA A 581 -3.58 3.58 23.24
C ALA A 581 -3.92 3.74 24.71
N GLY A 582 -4.90 2.98 25.22
CA GLY A 582 -5.21 2.97 26.66
C GLY A 582 -4.01 2.63 27.55
N ALA A 583 -3.23 1.61 27.17
CA ALA A 583 -2.01 1.25 27.89
C ALA A 583 -0.94 2.35 27.84
N MET A 584 -0.84 3.07 26.73
CA MET A 584 0.07 4.21 26.60
C MET A 584 -0.36 5.41 27.43
N VAL A 585 -1.65 5.77 27.38
CA VAL A 585 -2.25 6.83 28.20
C VAL A 585 -1.98 6.59 29.70
N ASP A 586 -2.19 5.35 30.17
CA ASP A 586 -1.94 5.00 31.57
C ASP A 586 -0.45 5.16 31.94
N GLU A 587 0.47 4.79 31.06
CA GLU A 587 1.91 4.95 31.29
C GLU A 587 2.33 6.42 31.29
N VAL A 588 1.84 7.24 30.37
CA VAL A 588 2.17 8.67 30.31
C VAL A 588 1.66 9.37 31.57
N ARG A 589 0.41 9.09 31.99
CA ARG A 589 -0.15 9.59 33.25
C ARG A 589 0.64 9.13 34.46
N ARG A 590 1.11 7.86 34.49
CA ARG A 590 1.96 7.34 35.55
C ARG A 590 3.26 8.12 35.67
N GLN A 591 3.94 8.37 34.55
CA GLN A 591 5.20 9.11 34.55
C GLN A 591 5.02 10.56 35.02
N PHE A 592 4.01 11.29 34.56
CA PHE A 592 3.71 12.64 35.03
C PHE A 592 3.43 12.69 36.57
N ARG A 593 2.80 11.66 37.12
CA ARG A 593 2.49 11.58 38.56
C ARG A 593 3.70 11.16 39.39
N GLU A 594 4.50 10.20 38.95
CA GLU A 594 5.54 9.55 39.75
C GLU A 594 6.92 10.17 39.58
N ILE A 595 7.25 10.68 38.37
CA ILE A 595 8.54 11.31 38.10
C ILE A 595 8.41 12.82 38.35
N LYS A 596 8.78 13.24 39.58
CA LYS A 596 8.70 14.66 39.95
C LYS A 596 9.66 15.50 39.12
N GLY A 597 9.16 16.62 38.60
CA GLY A 597 9.96 17.58 37.86
C GLY A 597 9.91 17.39 36.32
N ILE A 598 9.16 16.43 35.79
CA ILE A 598 8.98 16.30 34.34
C ILE A 598 8.30 17.56 33.76
N LEU A 599 7.16 17.99 34.33
CA LEU A 599 6.39 19.15 33.82
C LEU A 599 7.18 20.45 33.93
N GLU A 600 8.09 20.56 34.90
CA GLU A 600 9.00 21.71 35.06
C GLU A 600 10.27 21.59 34.19
N GLY A 601 10.42 20.55 33.37
CA GLY A 601 11.62 20.33 32.57
C GLY A 601 12.89 19.98 33.34
N LYS A 602 12.76 19.59 34.64
CA LYS A 602 13.89 19.27 35.53
C LYS A 602 14.27 17.78 35.53
N ALA A 603 13.37 16.92 35.06
CA ALA A 603 13.57 15.49 34.99
C ALA A 603 13.26 15.00 33.57
N THR A 604 14.03 14.02 33.07
CA THR A 604 13.83 13.41 31.75
C THR A 604 12.81 12.28 31.85
N PRO A 605 11.82 12.21 30.98
CA PRO A 605 10.90 11.09 30.88
C PRO A 605 11.60 9.75 30.55
N ASP A 606 10.98 8.64 30.92
CA ASP A 606 11.40 7.30 30.46
C ASP A 606 10.75 6.98 29.08
N TYR A 607 11.35 7.52 28.02
CA TYR A 607 10.92 7.29 26.64
C TYR A 607 10.97 5.80 26.26
N SER A 608 11.97 5.05 26.78
CA SER A 608 12.17 3.65 26.44
C SER A 608 10.98 2.79 26.86
N ARG A 609 10.35 3.12 27.97
CA ARG A 609 9.18 2.41 28.47
C ARG A 609 7.97 2.57 27.55
N CYS A 610 7.75 3.76 27.02
CA CYS A 610 6.67 4.00 26.05
C CYS A 610 6.90 3.22 24.75
N VAL A 611 8.12 3.21 24.22
CA VAL A 611 8.50 2.38 23.04
C VAL A 611 8.26 0.90 23.31
N GLU A 612 8.61 0.40 24.50
CA GLU A 612 8.38 -1.00 24.87
C GLU A 612 6.89 -1.36 24.91
N ILE A 613 6.06 -0.50 25.51
CA ILE A 613 4.60 -0.72 25.62
C ILE A 613 3.95 -0.74 24.26
N SER A 614 4.22 0.25 23.39
CA SER A 614 3.71 0.27 22.02
C SER A 614 4.15 -0.96 21.23
N THR A 615 5.43 -1.37 21.36
CA THR A 615 5.94 -2.58 20.67
C THR A 615 5.20 -3.84 21.11
N LYS A 616 5.06 -4.07 22.41
CA LYS A 616 4.37 -5.26 22.95
C LYS A 616 2.90 -5.29 22.56
N SER A 617 2.23 -4.15 22.68
CA SER A 617 0.82 -4.03 22.31
C SER A 617 0.61 -4.30 20.83
N ALA A 618 1.40 -3.67 19.96
CA ALA A 618 1.32 -3.89 18.51
C ALA A 618 1.54 -5.37 18.13
N GLN A 619 2.57 -6.02 18.71
CA GLN A 619 2.87 -7.43 18.42
C GLN A 619 1.73 -8.37 18.83
N ARG A 620 1.06 -8.11 19.93
CA ARG A 620 -0.05 -8.91 20.43
C ARG A 620 -1.32 -8.67 19.60
N GLU A 621 -1.64 -7.41 19.37
CA GLU A 621 -2.92 -7.00 18.80
C GLU A 621 -2.99 -7.21 17.27
N MET A 622 -1.86 -7.23 16.54
CA MET A 622 -1.84 -7.47 15.10
C MET A 622 -2.16 -8.92 14.71
N LEU A 623 -2.00 -9.90 15.63
CA LEU A 623 -2.11 -11.32 15.28
C LEU A 623 -3.53 -11.70 14.86
N LEU A 624 -4.55 -11.33 15.63
CA LEU A 624 -5.92 -11.75 15.37
C LEU A 624 -6.47 -11.21 14.03
N PRO A 625 -6.37 -9.91 13.70
CA PRO A 625 -6.81 -9.41 12.40
C PRO A 625 -6.08 -10.08 11.24
N SER A 626 -4.76 -10.26 11.36
CA SER A 626 -3.93 -10.84 10.30
C SER A 626 -4.22 -12.32 10.06
N ILE A 627 -4.42 -13.11 11.10
CA ILE A 627 -4.79 -14.53 10.98
C ILE A 627 -6.18 -14.67 10.34
N LEU A 628 -7.13 -13.83 10.72
CA LEU A 628 -8.49 -13.86 10.14
C LEU A 628 -8.47 -13.52 8.64
N ALA A 629 -7.65 -12.56 8.23
CA ALA A 629 -7.49 -12.20 6.82
C ALA A 629 -7.01 -13.39 5.95
N ILE A 630 -6.20 -14.27 6.51
CA ILE A 630 -5.72 -15.50 5.85
C ILE A 630 -6.75 -16.63 5.98
N ALA A 631 -7.36 -16.79 7.14
CA ALA A 631 -8.25 -17.92 7.42
C ALA A 631 -9.60 -17.84 6.68
N ILE A 632 -10.16 -16.64 6.53
CA ILE A 632 -11.50 -16.45 5.92
C ILE A 632 -11.55 -17.03 4.49
N PRO A 633 -10.66 -16.67 3.54
CA PRO A 633 -10.72 -17.22 2.19
C PRO A 633 -10.46 -18.73 2.16
N ILE A 634 -9.65 -19.28 3.04
CA ILE A 634 -9.40 -20.72 3.15
C ILE A 634 -10.71 -21.44 3.58
N VAL A 635 -11.35 -20.98 4.64
CA VAL A 635 -12.58 -21.56 5.14
C VAL A 635 -13.71 -21.48 4.11
N VAL A 636 -13.85 -20.32 3.47
CA VAL A 636 -14.86 -20.13 2.41
C VAL A 636 -14.57 -21.06 1.22
N GLY A 637 -13.31 -21.22 0.82
CA GLY A 637 -12.92 -22.14 -0.25
C GLY A 637 -13.27 -23.59 0.07
N ILE A 638 -13.03 -24.04 1.30
CA ILE A 638 -13.34 -25.40 1.75
C ILE A 638 -14.86 -25.64 1.86
N VAL A 639 -15.60 -24.67 2.39
CA VAL A 639 -17.04 -24.84 2.72
C VAL A 639 -17.95 -24.52 1.53
N LEU A 640 -17.66 -23.44 0.79
CA LEU A 640 -18.51 -22.94 -0.29
C LEU A 640 -17.95 -23.22 -1.69
N GLY A 641 -16.72 -23.70 -1.79
CA GLY A 641 -16.05 -23.98 -3.06
C GLY A 641 -15.71 -22.74 -3.87
N VAL A 642 -15.35 -22.93 -5.14
CA VAL A 642 -14.90 -21.88 -6.06
C VAL A 642 -15.93 -20.75 -6.20
N ALA A 643 -17.22 -21.08 -6.33
CA ALA A 643 -18.29 -20.08 -6.45
C ALA A 643 -18.38 -19.18 -5.21
N GLY A 644 -18.23 -19.77 -4.01
CA GLY A 644 -18.21 -19.01 -2.75
C GLY A 644 -17.00 -18.08 -2.64
N VAL A 645 -15.82 -18.53 -3.09
CA VAL A 645 -14.61 -17.70 -3.11
C VAL A 645 -14.76 -16.51 -4.05
N LEU A 646 -15.33 -16.72 -5.24
CA LEU A 646 -15.59 -15.60 -6.17
C LEU A 646 -16.56 -14.58 -5.57
N GLY A 647 -17.60 -15.05 -4.89
CA GLY A 647 -18.48 -14.17 -4.12
C GLY A 647 -17.72 -13.40 -3.02
N LEU A 648 -16.89 -14.10 -2.24
CA LEU A 648 -16.06 -13.51 -1.19
C LEU A 648 -15.17 -12.36 -1.73
N LEU A 649 -14.49 -12.60 -2.83
CA LEU A 649 -13.58 -11.63 -3.43
C LEU A 649 -14.32 -10.39 -3.96
N VAL A 650 -15.48 -10.58 -4.61
CA VAL A 650 -16.30 -9.45 -5.07
C VAL A 650 -16.88 -8.65 -3.90
N GLY A 651 -17.42 -9.31 -2.87
CA GLY A 651 -17.94 -8.66 -1.68
C GLY A 651 -16.86 -7.93 -0.88
N GLY A 652 -15.71 -8.58 -0.70
CA GLY A 652 -14.54 -8.00 -0.03
C GLY A 652 -13.95 -6.81 -0.79
N LEU A 653 -13.85 -6.89 -2.11
CA LEU A 653 -13.38 -5.81 -2.95
C LEU A 653 -14.30 -4.59 -2.88
N SER A 654 -15.60 -4.77 -3.10
CA SER A 654 -16.55 -3.66 -3.16
C SER A 654 -16.68 -2.95 -1.80
N ALA A 655 -16.88 -3.69 -0.72
CA ALA A 655 -16.97 -3.12 0.62
C ALA A 655 -15.63 -2.58 1.12
N GLY A 656 -14.55 -3.32 0.94
CA GLY A 656 -13.23 -2.92 1.40
C GLY A 656 -12.70 -1.69 0.69
N PHE A 657 -12.88 -1.57 -0.62
CA PHE A 657 -12.47 -0.40 -1.40
C PHE A 657 -13.19 0.88 -0.95
N THR A 658 -14.53 0.82 -0.85
CA THR A 658 -15.32 1.99 -0.42
C THR A 658 -15.03 2.38 1.02
N LEU A 659 -14.88 1.39 1.91
CA LEU A 659 -14.57 1.63 3.32
C LEU A 659 -13.15 2.21 3.49
N ALA A 660 -12.16 1.73 2.72
CA ALA A 660 -10.81 2.25 2.76
C ALA A 660 -10.73 3.73 2.37
N ILE A 661 -11.43 4.13 1.28
CA ILE A 661 -11.51 5.54 0.86
C ILE A 661 -12.19 6.38 1.94
N PHE A 662 -13.34 5.92 2.44
CA PHE A 662 -14.07 6.59 3.50
C PHE A 662 -13.17 6.86 4.70
N MET A 663 -12.48 5.84 5.19
CA MET A 663 -11.64 5.94 6.39
C MET A 663 -10.42 6.84 6.15
N ALA A 664 -9.70 6.66 5.04
CA ALA A 664 -8.53 7.47 4.73
C ALA A 664 -8.87 8.95 4.58
N ASN A 665 -9.94 9.27 3.87
CA ASN A 665 -10.34 10.66 3.63
C ASN A 665 -10.96 11.32 4.87
N ALA A 666 -11.78 10.60 5.65
CA ALA A 666 -12.32 11.13 6.91
C ALA A 666 -11.18 11.46 7.87
N GLY A 667 -10.24 10.53 8.07
CA GLY A 667 -9.10 10.73 8.96
C GLY A 667 -8.22 11.89 8.53
N GLY A 668 -7.86 11.96 7.23
CA GLY A 668 -7.07 13.07 6.70
C GLY A 668 -7.77 14.43 6.78
N ALA A 669 -9.09 14.45 6.65
CA ALA A 669 -9.86 15.70 6.78
C ALA A 669 -9.93 16.20 8.23
N TRP A 670 -10.03 15.31 9.23
CA TRP A 670 -9.97 15.69 10.64
C TRP A 670 -8.59 16.24 11.03
N ASP A 671 -7.52 15.59 10.62
CA ASP A 671 -6.15 16.03 10.90
C ASP A 671 -5.90 17.43 10.32
N ASN A 672 -6.21 17.64 9.05
CA ASN A 672 -6.07 18.95 8.43
C ASN A 672 -7.03 20.01 8.99
N ALA A 673 -8.18 19.62 9.54
CA ALA A 673 -9.06 20.55 10.25
C ALA A 673 -8.43 20.97 11.60
N LYS A 674 -7.74 20.06 12.33
CA LYS A 674 -6.95 20.39 13.52
C LYS A 674 -5.85 21.38 13.18
N LYS A 675 -5.03 21.09 12.16
CA LYS A 675 -3.94 21.97 11.72
C LYS A 675 -4.45 23.36 11.32
N MET A 676 -5.59 23.45 10.63
CA MET A 676 -6.20 24.72 10.30
C MET A 676 -6.54 25.55 11.56
N VAL A 677 -6.99 24.92 12.64
CA VAL A 677 -7.25 25.62 13.91
C VAL A 677 -5.93 26.05 14.55
N GLU A 678 -4.93 25.21 14.53
CA GLU A 678 -3.59 25.49 15.07
C GLU A 678 -2.89 26.68 14.39
N GLU A 679 -3.17 26.93 13.10
CA GLU A 679 -2.73 28.10 12.34
C GLU A 679 -3.36 29.42 12.79
N GLY A 680 -4.20 29.40 13.83
CA GLY A 680 -4.82 30.60 14.43
C GLY A 680 -6.30 30.79 14.07
N ASN A 681 -6.90 29.92 13.27
CA ASN A 681 -8.33 29.98 12.98
C ASN A 681 -9.14 29.52 14.22
N PHE A 682 -10.36 30.09 14.40
CA PHE A 682 -11.28 29.68 15.47
C PHE A 682 -10.70 29.75 16.90
N GLY A 683 -9.70 30.60 17.13
CA GLY A 683 -9.09 30.83 18.44
C GLY A 683 -7.71 30.20 18.62
N GLY A 684 -7.19 29.44 17.65
CA GLY A 684 -5.82 28.91 17.65
C GLY A 684 -5.55 27.80 18.65
N LYS A 685 -4.26 27.49 18.84
CA LYS A 685 -3.77 26.46 19.77
C LYS A 685 -4.27 26.73 21.21
N GLY A 686 -4.67 25.67 21.92
CA GLY A 686 -5.18 25.74 23.31
C GLY A 686 -6.65 26.17 23.44
N SER A 687 -7.30 26.62 22.39
CA SER A 687 -8.73 27.00 22.42
C SER A 687 -9.65 25.80 22.59
N THR A 688 -10.92 26.05 22.95
CA THR A 688 -11.95 24.99 22.99
C THR A 688 -12.17 24.35 21.63
N CYS A 689 -12.05 25.13 20.54
CA CYS A 689 -12.13 24.62 19.18
C CYS A 689 -10.95 23.71 18.86
N HIS A 690 -9.73 24.07 19.28
CA HIS A 690 -8.54 23.21 19.15
C HIS A 690 -8.75 21.86 19.86
N LYS A 691 -9.17 21.88 21.12
CA LYS A 691 -9.45 20.64 21.87
C LYS A 691 -10.52 19.77 21.19
N ALA A 692 -11.54 20.38 20.62
CA ALA A 692 -12.58 19.67 19.87
C ALA A 692 -12.04 19.03 18.58
N THR A 693 -11.16 19.72 17.85
CA THR A 693 -10.55 19.17 16.63
C THR A 693 -9.50 18.10 16.93
N VAL A 694 -8.74 18.21 18.03
CA VAL A 694 -7.85 17.12 18.53
C VAL A 694 -8.63 15.83 18.81
N VAL A 695 -9.81 15.92 19.44
CA VAL A 695 -10.67 14.76 19.65
C VAL A 695 -11.12 14.15 18.31
N GLY A 696 -11.45 14.98 17.32
CA GLY A 696 -11.81 14.52 15.98
C GLY A 696 -10.66 13.81 15.29
N ASP A 697 -9.45 14.34 15.37
CA ASP A 697 -8.23 13.77 14.82
C ASP A 697 -7.88 12.43 15.51
N THR A 698 -7.94 12.36 16.83
CA THR A 698 -7.77 11.12 17.60
C THR A 698 -8.72 9.99 17.15
N VAL A 699 -9.96 10.30 16.76
CA VAL A 699 -10.90 9.35 16.15
C VAL A 699 -10.47 8.99 14.73
N GLY A 700 -9.94 9.95 13.99
CA GLY A 700 -9.49 9.81 12.61
C GLY A 700 -8.20 9.02 12.44
N ASP A 701 -7.33 9.04 13.44
CA ASP A 701 -6.01 8.39 13.40
C ASP A 701 -6.06 6.89 13.09
N PRO A 702 -6.86 6.07 13.82
CA PRO A 702 -7.02 4.66 13.44
C PRO A 702 -7.61 4.49 12.04
N PHE A 703 -8.41 5.44 11.56
CA PHE A 703 -9.02 5.40 10.24
C PHE A 703 -7.97 5.58 9.14
N LYS A 704 -7.18 6.67 9.23
CA LYS A 704 -6.26 7.06 8.14
C LYS A 704 -4.96 6.25 8.11
N ASP A 705 -4.48 5.75 9.25
CA ASP A 705 -3.13 5.21 9.38
C ASP A 705 -3.08 3.72 9.76
N THR A 706 -4.18 3.14 10.25
CA THR A 706 -4.24 1.72 10.59
C THR A 706 -5.26 0.97 9.74
N SER A 707 -6.55 1.20 9.95
CA SER A 707 -7.61 0.38 9.35
C SER A 707 -7.79 0.66 7.86
N GLY A 708 -7.85 1.92 7.44
CA GLY A 708 -8.04 2.29 6.04
C GLY A 708 -6.96 1.73 5.10
N PRO A 709 -5.67 2.02 5.33
CA PRO A 709 -4.60 1.45 4.52
C PRO A 709 -4.48 -0.07 4.60
N SER A 710 -4.80 -0.68 5.74
CA SER A 710 -4.74 -2.14 5.91
C SER A 710 -5.84 -2.87 5.13
N LEU A 711 -7.00 -2.24 4.89
CA LEU A 711 -8.04 -2.77 4.00
C LEU A 711 -7.54 -2.96 2.57
N ASN A 712 -6.70 -2.07 2.10
CA ASN A 712 -6.04 -2.14 0.82
C ASN A 712 -5.26 -3.47 0.64
N ILE A 713 -4.54 -3.85 1.69
CA ILE A 713 -3.80 -5.12 1.72
C ILE A 713 -4.75 -6.30 1.91
N LEU A 714 -5.76 -6.18 2.77
CA LEU A 714 -6.74 -7.24 3.02
C LEU A 714 -7.41 -7.72 1.73
N ILE A 715 -7.86 -6.80 0.88
CA ILE A 715 -8.52 -7.11 -0.40
C ILE A 715 -7.61 -7.97 -1.29
N LYS A 716 -6.35 -7.56 -1.43
CA LYS A 716 -5.36 -8.25 -2.24
C LYS A 716 -4.93 -9.57 -1.62
N LEU A 717 -4.71 -9.59 -0.30
CA LEU A 717 -4.32 -10.81 0.42
C LEU A 717 -5.39 -11.89 0.31
N MET A 718 -6.68 -11.54 0.46
CA MET A 718 -7.77 -12.53 0.27
C MET A 718 -7.71 -13.15 -1.13
N SER A 719 -7.44 -12.36 -2.16
CA SER A 719 -7.27 -12.85 -3.54
C SER A 719 -6.04 -13.75 -3.67
N MET A 720 -4.90 -13.34 -3.12
CA MET A 720 -3.65 -14.11 -3.17
C MET A 720 -3.74 -15.42 -2.40
N VAL A 721 -4.36 -15.43 -1.22
CA VAL A 721 -4.62 -16.66 -0.46
C VAL A 721 -5.51 -17.59 -1.26
N SER A 722 -6.58 -17.06 -1.89
CA SER A 722 -7.47 -17.85 -2.73
C SER A 722 -6.74 -18.48 -3.92
N ILE A 723 -5.87 -17.73 -4.60
CA ILE A 723 -5.03 -18.21 -5.70
C ILE A 723 -4.13 -19.36 -5.23
N VAL A 724 -3.43 -19.18 -4.13
CA VAL A 724 -2.54 -20.22 -3.58
C VAL A 724 -3.33 -21.47 -3.14
N MET A 725 -4.54 -21.29 -2.65
CA MET A 725 -5.43 -22.39 -2.20
C MET A 725 -6.31 -22.98 -3.32
N ALA A 726 -6.21 -22.47 -4.55
CA ALA A 726 -7.06 -22.90 -5.67
C ALA A 726 -6.98 -24.41 -5.95
N GLY A 727 -5.78 -24.99 -5.86
CA GLY A 727 -5.58 -26.43 -6.01
C GLY A 727 -6.32 -27.26 -4.95
N LEU A 728 -6.27 -26.83 -3.69
CA LEU A 728 -7.02 -27.49 -2.62
C LEU A 728 -8.54 -27.31 -2.82
N THR A 729 -8.99 -26.13 -3.17
CA THR A 729 -10.41 -25.84 -3.42
C THR A 729 -10.93 -26.66 -4.61
N ALA A 730 -10.15 -26.82 -5.67
CA ALA A 730 -10.48 -27.66 -6.81
C ALA A 730 -10.52 -29.15 -6.46
N ALA A 731 -9.63 -29.63 -5.58
CA ALA A 731 -9.59 -31.01 -5.15
C ALA A 731 -10.79 -31.46 -4.28
N LEU A 732 -11.58 -30.51 -3.78
CA LEU A 732 -12.78 -30.77 -3.00
C LEU A 732 -14.06 -30.82 -3.85
N ILE A 733 -13.95 -30.66 -5.17
CA ILE A 733 -15.05 -30.78 -6.14
C ILE A 733 -15.26 -32.25 -6.50
#